data_e91cb46dc576bbd224cf6775e8a2ab23
#
_entry.id   e91cb46dc576bbd224cf6775e8a2ab23
#
_cell.length_a   1.000
_cell.length_b   1.000
_cell.length_c   1.000
_cell.angle_alpha   90.00
_cell.angle_beta   90.00
_cell.angle_gamma   90.00
#
_symmetry.space_group_name_H-M   'P 1'
#
loop_
_entity.id
_entity.type
_entity.pdbx_description
1 polymer ?
#
loop_
_entity_poly.entity_id
_entity_poly.type
_entity_poly.pdbx_seq_one_letter_code
_entity_poly.pdbx_strand_id
1 'polypeptide(L)'
;MRVMARPLILAAALVAGVLAAVPAASAAVVGSSSTTAVASAPSSAASLCPDADTATFGPNVCVFTPSMSQAAIQADLNAIATQQVPLSAQFNDDGYGVLFEPGTYGSAADPLMFQVGYYTEVAGLGAVPQDTTINGQIEVFPNALDCASATNCWANSTVNFWRSMSNLTLNVMGTANNYVPQPITQLPPIGDSADCYGGSTDIWSVSQATPVRSMIINGNLNFQAFCSQTGFQSNNFASGSYVANSEINGQLDWSGNQQGIARNSDFESAAGFVWNYVYSGDGCPPGYTPAAGTTCSPNQNAFGSSPAGTEGVIGVNQVTALPQSPATEEEPFLTTDSSGKFSVFVPSAQQNSSGPNFLTGSEAGTSLPQSSFFVANPSTPVAAINLALLAGKNLELTPGVYNLNAPIVVERPNTVVLGLGFATLVPQHGNAALVALPNVGVKISGLIVDAGPVNSPVLVSVGTPLPSAGAASDPDTIQDVFFRIGGQETTPVSATVSLLDNASHSIIDDVWAWRADHGANTSVTGPQGQVGASWTYNKADTGVVVNGDDVTAYGLAVEHYQKTEVIWNGQGGTNIFFQNELPYDPPSQAAWNKSATQLGYPAFEVSPNVKSFNGYGMASYVVFIYTNATLQDSMAYQAPNKPGVKFTDAGDLFISSTCSVNGNCPTPSQSGGLQTVIDGVGGSATNANPTTMVDVDSYANGVSVLP
;
A
#
# COMPACT_ATOMS: atom_id res chain seq x y z
N MET A 1 -41.41 8.88 24.87
CA MET A 1 -40.45 8.03 25.55
C MET A 1 -40.50 6.65 24.92
N ARG A 2 -39.71 6.42 23.90
CA ARG A 2 -39.30 5.08 23.45
C ARG A 2 -37.85 5.21 23.03
N VAL A 3 -37.03 4.61 23.84
CA VAL A 3 -35.56 4.51 23.66
C VAL A 3 -35.30 3.58 22.47
N MET A 4 -34.67 4.09 21.43
CA MET A 4 -34.09 3.23 20.40
C MET A 4 -32.65 2.90 20.84
N ALA A 5 -32.46 1.70 21.34
CA ALA A 5 -31.16 1.10 21.51
C ALA A 5 -30.88 0.25 20.28
N ARG A 6 -29.67 0.37 19.73
CA ARG A 6 -28.86 -0.64 19.04
C ARG A 6 -28.16 -0.13 17.81
N PRO A 7 -26.85 -0.46 17.73
CA PRO A 7 -26.38 -1.72 17.16
C PRO A 7 -25.15 -2.33 17.90
N LEU A 8 -25.34 -2.86 19.09
CA LEU A 8 -24.25 -3.51 19.84
C LEU A 8 -24.26 -5.06 19.76
N ILE A 9 -25.15 -5.66 18.97
CA ILE A 9 -25.37 -7.12 19.02
C ILE A 9 -24.58 -7.88 17.94
N LEU A 10 -24.10 -7.25 16.88
CA LEU A 10 -23.44 -8.01 15.81
C LEU A 10 -21.97 -8.42 16.15
N ALA A 11 -21.27 -7.63 16.95
CA ALA A 11 -19.88 -7.93 17.32
C ALA A 11 -19.74 -9.10 18.32
N ALA A 12 -20.70 -9.23 19.24
CA ALA A 12 -20.64 -10.30 20.25
C ALA A 12 -20.99 -11.70 19.71
N ALA A 13 -21.70 -11.79 18.59
CA ALA A 13 -22.04 -13.09 17.97
C ALA A 13 -20.90 -13.70 17.18
N LEU A 14 -19.93 -12.91 16.70
CA LEU A 14 -18.79 -13.42 15.93
C LEU A 14 -17.74 -14.12 16.80
N VAL A 15 -17.52 -13.65 18.04
CA VAL A 15 -16.53 -14.25 18.97
C VAL A 15 -17.03 -15.57 19.54
N ALA A 16 -18.34 -15.75 19.71
CA ALA A 16 -18.91 -16.99 20.24
C ALA A 16 -18.92 -18.15 19.21
N GLY A 17 -18.84 -17.85 17.91
CA GLY A 17 -18.83 -18.85 16.85
C GLY A 17 -17.47 -19.55 16.63
N VAL A 18 -16.37 -18.95 17.07
CA VAL A 18 -15.01 -19.50 16.87
C VAL A 18 -14.62 -20.51 17.94
N LEU A 19 -15.26 -20.50 19.12
CA LEU A 19 -14.92 -21.39 20.25
C LEU A 19 -15.74 -22.69 20.32
N ALA A 20 -16.67 -22.96 19.39
CA ALA A 20 -17.64 -24.06 19.51
C ALA A 20 -17.53 -25.16 18.47
N ALA A 21 -16.36 -25.46 17.88
CA ALA A 21 -16.23 -26.59 16.98
C ALA A 21 -14.84 -27.27 17.01
N VAL A 22 -14.61 -28.08 18.03
CA VAL A 22 -13.67 -29.20 17.93
C VAL A 22 -14.43 -30.50 18.24
N PRO A 23 -14.88 -31.29 17.25
CA PRO A 23 -15.31 -32.64 17.49
C PRO A 23 -14.11 -33.60 17.40
N ALA A 24 -13.95 -34.43 18.40
CA ALA A 24 -13.05 -35.58 18.38
C ALA A 24 -13.46 -36.58 17.28
N ALA A 25 -12.58 -36.86 16.38
CA ALA A 25 -12.79 -37.87 15.34
C ALA A 25 -12.30 -39.23 15.82
N SER A 26 -13.23 -40.16 15.92
CA SER A 26 -12.95 -41.59 16.08
C SER A 26 -12.67 -42.23 14.69
N ALA A 27 -11.63 -43.02 14.63
CA ALA A 27 -11.23 -43.73 13.41
C ALA A 27 -12.21 -44.88 13.06
N ALA A 28 -12.59 -44.96 11.79
CA ALA A 28 -13.08 -46.23 11.19
C ALA A 28 -12.47 -46.41 9.81
N VAL A 29 -11.77 -47.51 9.66
CA VAL A 29 -11.17 -47.97 8.42
C VAL A 29 -12.22 -48.74 7.63
N VAL A 30 -12.47 -48.33 6.36
CA VAL A 30 -12.94 -49.27 5.32
C VAL A 30 -12.35 -48.84 3.98
N GLY A 31 -11.62 -49.74 3.36
CA GLY A 31 -11.02 -49.55 2.05
C GLY A 31 -11.99 -49.80 0.89
N SER A 32 -11.75 -49.09 -0.19
CA SER A 32 -11.95 -49.61 -1.56
C SER A 32 -11.16 -48.76 -2.54
N SER A 33 -10.38 -49.44 -3.36
CA SER A 33 -9.52 -48.92 -4.40
C SER A 33 -10.32 -48.46 -5.62
N SER A 34 -10.09 -47.18 -6.02
CA SER A 34 -10.28 -46.76 -7.40
C SER A 34 -9.11 -45.88 -7.80
N THR A 35 -8.33 -46.39 -8.75
CA THR A 35 -7.23 -45.68 -9.38
C THR A 35 -7.76 -44.55 -10.26
N THR A 36 -7.71 -43.32 -9.77
CA THR A 36 -7.75 -42.15 -10.61
C THR A 36 -6.32 -41.65 -10.77
N ALA A 37 -5.91 -41.42 -12.01
CA ALA A 37 -4.61 -40.93 -12.36
C ALA A 37 -4.35 -39.62 -11.62
N VAL A 38 -3.32 -39.61 -10.80
CA VAL A 38 -2.76 -38.39 -10.21
C VAL A 38 -2.17 -37.63 -11.38
N ALA A 39 -2.74 -36.45 -11.68
CA ALA A 39 -2.08 -35.51 -12.55
C ALA A 39 -0.71 -35.21 -11.93
N SER A 40 0.34 -35.44 -12.71
CA SER A 40 1.70 -35.10 -12.31
C SER A 40 1.73 -33.59 -11.93
N ALA A 41 2.20 -33.33 -10.72
CA ALA A 41 2.55 -31.97 -10.34
C ALA A 41 3.44 -31.37 -11.44
N PRO A 42 3.25 -30.08 -11.77
CA PRO A 42 4.15 -29.42 -12.71
C PRO A 42 5.58 -29.58 -12.19
N SER A 43 6.51 -29.93 -13.06
CA SER A 43 7.93 -29.96 -12.75
C SER A 43 8.30 -28.61 -12.15
N SER A 44 8.88 -28.58 -10.96
CA SER A 44 9.41 -27.37 -10.37
C SER A 44 10.28 -26.67 -11.42
N ALA A 45 9.86 -25.49 -11.86
CA ALA A 45 10.75 -24.62 -12.61
C ALA A 45 12.05 -24.45 -11.78
N ALA A 46 13.19 -24.41 -12.43
CA ALA A 46 14.44 -24.13 -11.73
C ALA A 46 14.30 -22.82 -10.98
N SER A 47 14.73 -22.76 -9.72
CA SER A 47 14.72 -21.53 -8.93
C SER A 47 15.47 -20.43 -9.69
N LEU A 48 14.88 -19.21 -9.73
CA LEU A 48 15.58 -18.04 -10.24
C LEU A 48 16.61 -17.50 -9.23
N CYS A 49 16.64 -18.05 -8.02
CA CYS A 49 17.61 -17.77 -6.97
C CYS A 49 18.48 -19.03 -6.74
N PRO A 50 19.46 -19.34 -7.59
CA PRO A 50 20.24 -20.57 -7.49
C PRO A 50 21.04 -20.67 -6.19
N ASP A 51 21.43 -19.53 -5.62
CA ASP A 51 22.16 -19.44 -4.36
C ASP A 51 21.26 -19.09 -3.17
N ALA A 52 19.94 -19.24 -3.34
CA ALA A 52 18.97 -19.01 -2.28
C ALA A 52 19.26 -19.87 -1.04
N ASP A 53 19.08 -19.33 0.14
CA ASP A 53 18.99 -20.14 1.37
C ASP A 53 17.68 -20.93 1.38
N THR A 54 17.60 -21.87 0.44
CA THR A 54 16.42 -22.74 0.25
C THR A 54 16.12 -23.61 1.46
N ALA A 55 17.10 -23.79 2.34
CA ALA A 55 16.91 -24.53 3.58
C ALA A 55 16.08 -23.74 4.59
N THR A 56 16.21 -22.42 4.61
CA THR A 56 15.51 -21.54 5.56
C THR A 56 14.25 -20.95 4.92
N PHE A 57 14.34 -20.31 3.74
CA PHE A 57 13.28 -19.49 3.17
C PHE A 57 12.67 -20.04 1.89
N GLY A 58 13.19 -21.15 1.35
CA GLY A 58 12.71 -21.72 0.10
C GLY A 58 13.28 -21.02 -1.15
N PRO A 59 12.78 -21.40 -2.35
CA PRO A 59 13.46 -21.06 -3.61
C PRO A 59 13.23 -19.62 -4.11
N ASN A 60 12.29 -18.88 -3.53
CA ASN A 60 11.91 -17.55 -4.00
C ASN A 60 12.47 -16.41 -3.11
N VAL A 61 13.38 -16.73 -2.20
CA VAL A 61 14.13 -15.74 -1.42
C VAL A 61 15.60 -15.83 -1.82
N CYS A 62 16.05 -14.85 -2.59
CA CYS A 62 17.44 -14.72 -3.00
C CYS A 62 18.22 -13.99 -1.91
N VAL A 63 19.26 -14.60 -1.37
CA VAL A 63 20.17 -13.96 -0.42
C VAL A 63 21.51 -13.74 -1.11
N PHE A 64 21.80 -12.50 -1.44
CA PHE A 64 23.06 -12.12 -2.08
C PHE A 64 24.11 -11.76 -1.04
N THR A 65 25.33 -12.27 -1.22
CA THR A 65 26.46 -11.96 -0.37
C THR A 65 27.51 -11.15 -1.12
N PRO A 66 28.30 -10.30 -0.44
CA PRO A 66 29.34 -9.50 -1.11
C PRO A 66 30.47 -10.33 -1.69
N SER A 67 30.54 -11.62 -1.41
CA SER A 67 31.50 -12.56 -2.00
C SER A 67 31.10 -13.12 -3.36
N MET A 68 29.82 -12.99 -3.74
CA MET A 68 29.31 -13.43 -5.03
C MET A 68 29.82 -12.53 -6.15
N SER A 69 29.97 -13.09 -7.34
CA SER A 69 30.34 -12.26 -8.49
C SER A 69 29.18 -11.36 -8.89
N GLN A 70 29.45 -10.09 -9.20
CA GLN A 70 28.40 -9.17 -9.65
C GLN A 70 27.68 -9.70 -10.88
N ALA A 71 28.36 -10.37 -11.80
CA ALA A 71 27.74 -10.94 -12.99
C ALA A 71 26.71 -12.03 -12.65
N ALA A 72 26.91 -12.81 -11.58
CA ALA A 72 25.93 -13.79 -11.11
C ALA A 72 24.71 -13.08 -10.49
N ILE A 73 24.95 -12.14 -9.57
CA ILE A 73 23.89 -11.33 -8.95
C ILE A 73 23.05 -10.63 -10.03
N GLN A 74 23.70 -9.97 -10.99
CA GLN A 74 23.01 -9.28 -12.10
C GLN A 74 22.18 -10.24 -12.95
N ALA A 75 22.67 -11.47 -13.19
CA ALA A 75 21.94 -12.47 -13.98
C ALA A 75 20.65 -12.92 -13.26
N ASP A 76 20.72 -13.15 -11.95
CA ASP A 76 19.57 -13.56 -11.14
C ASP A 76 18.53 -12.42 -11.05
N LEU A 77 18.96 -11.19 -10.79
CA LEU A 77 18.11 -10.00 -10.78
C LEU A 77 17.42 -9.79 -12.14
N ASN A 78 18.15 -9.95 -13.24
CA ASN A 78 17.57 -9.84 -14.59
C ASN A 78 16.57 -10.95 -14.88
N ALA A 79 16.78 -12.17 -14.35
CA ALA A 79 15.84 -13.27 -14.52
C ALA A 79 14.51 -12.99 -13.78
N ILE A 80 14.58 -12.50 -12.53
CA ILE A 80 13.41 -12.08 -11.76
C ILE A 80 12.69 -10.92 -12.47
N ALA A 81 13.41 -9.89 -12.90
CA ALA A 81 12.85 -8.77 -13.64
C ALA A 81 12.16 -9.22 -14.93
N THR A 82 12.75 -10.18 -15.67
CA THR A 82 12.15 -10.75 -16.88
C THR A 82 10.79 -11.40 -16.60
N GLN A 83 10.61 -12.01 -15.45
CA GLN A 83 9.35 -12.63 -15.04
C GLN A 83 8.37 -11.62 -14.46
N GLN A 84 8.81 -10.69 -13.60
CA GLN A 84 7.95 -9.90 -12.75
C GLN A 84 7.69 -8.46 -13.24
N VAL A 85 8.50 -7.92 -14.17
CA VAL A 85 8.28 -6.56 -14.72
C VAL A 85 7.12 -6.49 -15.73
N PRO A 86 6.90 -7.48 -16.62
CA PRO A 86 5.83 -7.38 -17.61
C PRO A 86 4.43 -7.21 -16.97
N LEU A 87 3.56 -6.44 -17.62
CA LEU A 87 2.17 -6.24 -17.17
C LEU A 87 1.40 -7.56 -16.97
N SER A 88 1.76 -8.61 -17.71
CA SER A 88 1.19 -9.95 -17.53
C SER A 88 1.50 -10.59 -16.16
N ALA A 89 2.49 -10.06 -15.43
CA ALA A 89 2.84 -10.51 -14.10
C ALA A 89 2.01 -9.83 -13.00
N GLN A 90 1.22 -8.80 -13.33
CA GLN A 90 0.43 -8.03 -12.35
C GLN A 90 -0.45 -8.92 -11.44
N PHE A 91 -0.92 -10.05 -11.95
CA PHE A 91 -1.78 -10.98 -11.20
C PHE A 91 -1.27 -12.43 -11.26
N ASN A 92 0.05 -12.64 -11.23
CA ASN A 92 0.61 -13.98 -11.11
C ASN A 92 0.70 -14.41 -9.63
N ASP A 93 1.07 -15.69 -9.40
CA ASP A 93 1.21 -16.26 -8.06
C ASP A 93 2.65 -16.20 -7.53
N ASP A 94 3.58 -15.69 -8.34
CA ASP A 94 5.00 -15.64 -8.00
C ASP A 94 5.33 -14.39 -7.16
N GLY A 95 6.21 -14.55 -6.18
CA GLY A 95 6.75 -13.46 -5.38
C GLY A 95 8.22 -13.74 -5.06
N TYR A 96 9.00 -12.68 -4.83
CA TYR A 96 10.43 -12.79 -4.58
C TYR A 96 10.88 -11.86 -3.46
N GLY A 97 11.62 -12.42 -2.48
CA GLY A 97 12.46 -11.66 -1.56
C GLY A 97 13.88 -11.57 -2.14
N VAL A 98 14.34 -10.36 -2.42
CA VAL A 98 15.67 -10.05 -2.96
C VAL A 98 16.46 -9.38 -1.86
N LEU A 99 17.28 -10.15 -1.14
CA LEU A 99 17.89 -9.76 0.12
C LEU A 99 19.41 -9.67 -0.04
N PHE A 100 19.99 -8.58 0.46
CA PHE A 100 21.42 -8.31 0.38
C PHE A 100 22.05 -8.34 1.78
N GLU A 101 23.00 -9.26 2.02
CA GLU A 101 23.79 -9.26 3.26
C GLU A 101 24.62 -7.96 3.41
N PRO A 102 25.03 -7.61 4.64
CA PRO A 102 25.91 -6.47 4.87
C PRO A 102 27.17 -6.50 3.99
N GLY A 103 27.41 -5.39 3.29
CA GLY A 103 28.53 -5.25 2.36
C GLY A 103 28.25 -4.28 1.22
N THR A 104 29.14 -4.30 0.22
CA THR A 104 29.05 -3.40 -0.93
C THR A 104 28.89 -4.18 -2.22
N TYR A 105 27.92 -3.79 -3.02
CA TYR A 105 27.56 -4.38 -4.31
C TYR A 105 27.66 -3.33 -5.41
N GLY A 106 28.19 -3.72 -6.55
CA GLY A 106 28.45 -2.79 -7.63
C GLY A 106 29.64 -1.86 -7.38
N SER A 107 30.01 -1.10 -8.39
CA SER A 107 31.08 -0.09 -8.33
C SER A 107 30.85 0.99 -9.39
N ALA A 108 31.55 2.10 -9.32
CA ALA A 108 31.48 3.14 -10.35
C ALA A 108 31.92 2.65 -11.75
N ALA A 109 32.79 1.62 -11.82
CA ALA A 109 33.22 1.03 -13.08
C ALA A 109 32.24 -0.03 -13.62
N ASP A 110 31.49 -0.68 -12.73
CA ASP A 110 30.53 -1.74 -13.02
C ASP A 110 29.35 -1.60 -12.04
N PRO A 111 28.42 -0.65 -12.27
CA PRO A 111 27.29 -0.43 -11.36
C PRO A 111 26.28 -1.59 -11.42
N LEU A 112 25.70 -1.93 -10.27
CA LEU A 112 24.62 -2.91 -10.17
C LEU A 112 23.29 -2.21 -10.44
N MET A 113 22.69 -2.48 -11.60
CA MET A 113 21.47 -1.80 -12.05
C MET A 113 20.41 -2.84 -12.39
N PHE A 114 19.21 -2.71 -11.82
CA PHE A 114 18.12 -3.67 -12.08
C PHE A 114 16.74 -3.06 -11.91
N GLN A 115 15.75 -3.69 -12.55
CA GLN A 115 14.34 -3.34 -12.40
C GLN A 115 13.66 -4.21 -11.35
N VAL A 116 12.74 -3.59 -10.62
CA VAL A 116 11.88 -4.26 -9.63
C VAL A 116 10.48 -4.43 -10.22
N GLY A 117 10.03 -5.66 -10.29
CA GLY A 117 8.72 -6.03 -10.83
C GLY A 117 7.68 -6.27 -9.74
N TYR A 118 6.51 -6.80 -10.14
CA TYR A 118 5.43 -7.16 -9.23
C TYR A 118 5.90 -8.20 -8.20
N TYR A 119 5.39 -8.08 -6.97
CA TYR A 119 5.66 -9.01 -5.86
C TYR A 119 7.15 -9.21 -5.57
N THR A 120 7.94 -8.17 -5.80
CA THR A 120 9.38 -8.20 -5.54
C THR A 120 9.73 -7.22 -4.43
N GLU A 121 10.20 -7.75 -3.33
CA GLU A 121 10.76 -7.02 -2.20
C GLU A 121 12.27 -6.95 -2.34
N VAL A 122 12.89 -5.78 -2.21
CA VAL A 122 14.33 -5.57 -2.18
C VAL A 122 14.73 -5.04 -0.82
N ALA A 123 15.57 -5.77 -0.08
CA ALA A 123 15.96 -5.35 1.26
C ALA A 123 17.43 -5.61 1.59
N GLY A 124 18.02 -4.71 2.38
CA GLY A 124 19.30 -4.94 3.04
C GLY A 124 19.11 -5.73 4.34
N LEU A 125 20.01 -6.67 4.61
CA LEU A 125 20.03 -7.49 5.81
C LEU A 125 20.96 -6.93 6.91
N GLY A 126 21.36 -5.66 6.80
CA GLY A 126 22.09 -4.96 7.84
C GLY A 126 21.22 -4.60 9.06
N ALA A 127 21.87 -4.28 10.17
CA ALA A 127 21.16 -3.76 11.34
C ALA A 127 20.64 -2.31 11.11
N VAL A 128 21.27 -1.61 10.18
CA VAL A 128 20.89 -0.26 9.73
C VAL A 128 21.22 -0.14 8.23
N PRO A 129 20.61 0.82 7.50
CA PRO A 129 20.82 0.99 6.06
C PRO A 129 22.28 1.17 5.64
N GLN A 130 23.11 1.71 6.52
CA GLN A 130 24.55 1.93 6.26
C GLN A 130 25.35 0.63 6.10
N ASP A 131 24.84 -0.48 6.59
CA ASP A 131 25.56 -1.77 6.57
C ASP A 131 25.56 -2.40 5.17
N THR A 132 24.55 -2.11 4.35
CA THR A 132 24.37 -2.68 3.00
C THR A 132 24.40 -1.56 1.97
N THR A 133 25.35 -1.58 1.05
CA THR A 133 25.50 -0.52 0.03
C THR A 133 25.40 -1.09 -1.37
N ILE A 134 24.51 -0.52 -2.18
CA ILE A 134 24.43 -0.76 -3.63
C ILE A 134 24.97 0.47 -4.35
N ASN A 135 25.99 0.28 -5.21
CA ASN A 135 26.46 1.28 -6.15
C ASN A 135 25.80 0.99 -7.50
N GLY A 136 24.72 1.72 -7.83
CA GLY A 136 23.95 1.42 -9.02
C GLY A 136 22.59 2.11 -9.03
N GLN A 137 21.56 1.39 -9.48
CA GLN A 137 20.16 1.86 -9.52
C GLN A 137 19.19 0.71 -9.25
N ILE A 138 18.12 1.00 -8.52
CA ILE A 138 17.01 0.08 -8.22
C ILE A 138 15.75 0.71 -8.81
N GLU A 139 15.31 0.24 -9.98
CA GLU A 139 14.43 1.05 -10.80
C GLU A 139 13.07 0.41 -11.06
N VAL A 140 12.05 1.25 -11.13
CA VAL A 140 10.74 0.93 -11.68
C VAL A 140 10.40 1.91 -12.79
N PHE A 141 10.21 1.39 -13.99
CA PHE A 141 9.74 2.19 -15.13
C PHE A 141 8.24 2.01 -15.36
N PRO A 142 7.61 2.96 -16.08
CA PRO A 142 6.22 2.81 -16.51
C PRO A 142 6.00 1.51 -17.28
N ASN A 143 4.96 0.75 -16.91
CA ASN A 143 4.68 -0.56 -17.54
C ASN A 143 3.87 -0.47 -18.82
N ALA A 144 3.14 0.61 -19.04
CA ALA A 144 2.29 0.78 -20.18
C ALA A 144 2.63 2.07 -20.92
N LEU A 145 2.62 1.99 -22.23
CA LEU A 145 2.54 3.16 -23.10
C LEU A 145 1.18 3.16 -23.77
N ASP A 146 0.39 4.14 -23.44
CA ASP A 146 -0.83 4.44 -24.17
C ASP A 146 -0.47 5.34 -25.35
N CYS A 147 -0.34 4.74 -26.53
CA CYS A 147 0.05 5.45 -27.72
C CYS A 147 -1.15 5.67 -28.64
N ALA A 148 -1.63 6.90 -28.74
CA ALA A 148 -2.60 7.30 -29.78
C ALA A 148 -1.92 7.39 -31.16
N SER A 149 -0.60 7.57 -31.21
CA SER A 149 0.24 7.53 -32.41
C SER A 149 1.70 7.30 -32.03
N ALA A 150 2.58 7.06 -33.02
CA ALA A 150 4.02 6.90 -32.76
C ALA A 150 4.70 8.12 -32.10
N THR A 151 4.03 9.26 -32.05
CA THR A 151 4.53 10.50 -31.45
C THR A 151 3.66 11.05 -30.33
N ASN A 152 2.60 10.34 -29.95
CA ASN A 152 1.67 10.74 -28.91
C ASN A 152 1.43 9.53 -27.99
N CYS A 153 2.34 9.29 -27.09
CA CYS A 153 2.29 8.24 -26.10
C CYS A 153 2.27 8.84 -24.69
N TRP A 154 1.51 8.22 -23.81
CA TRP A 154 1.53 8.53 -22.37
C TRP A 154 2.15 7.36 -21.61
N ALA A 155 3.03 7.67 -20.71
CA ALA A 155 3.53 6.68 -19.78
C ALA A 155 2.51 6.50 -18.66
N ASN A 156 2.25 5.25 -18.28
CA ASN A 156 1.28 4.92 -17.24
C ASN A 156 1.91 3.98 -16.22
N SER A 157 1.98 4.42 -14.99
CA SER A 157 2.45 3.65 -13.84
C SER A 157 1.35 3.41 -12.79
N THR A 158 0.09 3.77 -13.10
CA THR A 158 -1.03 3.57 -12.17
C THR A 158 -1.35 2.11 -11.88
N VAL A 159 -0.66 1.18 -12.54
CA VAL A 159 -0.75 -0.26 -12.29
C VAL A 159 0.56 -0.86 -11.74
N ASN A 160 1.56 -0.04 -11.41
CA ASN A 160 2.83 -0.49 -10.84
C ASN A 160 2.72 -0.66 -9.32
N PHE A 161 2.10 -1.75 -8.89
CA PHE A 161 1.83 -2.10 -7.50
C PHE A 161 2.78 -3.17 -6.94
N TRP A 162 2.68 -3.44 -5.63
CA TRP A 162 3.25 -4.60 -4.92
C TRP A 162 4.74 -4.82 -5.18
N ARG A 163 5.54 -3.82 -4.83
CA ARG A 163 7.00 -3.87 -4.84
C ARG A 163 7.56 -2.94 -3.77
N SER A 164 8.73 -3.24 -3.24
CA SER A 164 9.30 -2.42 -2.17
C SER A 164 10.81 -2.38 -2.23
N MET A 165 11.41 -1.36 -1.63
CA MET A 165 12.82 -1.31 -1.30
C MET A 165 13.04 -0.79 0.11
N SER A 166 13.91 -1.45 0.88
CA SER A 166 14.11 -1.11 2.28
C SER A 166 15.51 -1.42 2.82
N ASN A 167 15.87 -0.73 3.90
CA ASN A 167 17.01 -0.99 4.77
C ASN A 167 18.36 -1.13 4.05
N LEU A 168 18.66 -0.24 3.09
CA LEU A 168 19.96 -0.21 2.40
C LEU A 168 20.36 1.21 1.97
N THR A 169 21.64 1.38 1.69
CA THR A 169 22.21 2.59 1.06
C THR A 169 22.32 2.40 -0.44
N LEU A 170 21.70 3.29 -1.20
CA LEU A 170 21.83 3.35 -2.65
C LEU A 170 22.69 4.54 -3.05
N ASN A 171 23.89 4.27 -3.54
CA ASN A 171 24.69 5.29 -4.23
C ASN A 171 24.26 5.31 -5.69
N VAL A 172 23.41 6.27 -6.03
CA VAL A 172 22.82 6.37 -7.36
C VAL A 172 23.90 6.67 -8.38
N MET A 173 24.16 5.70 -9.26
CA MET A 173 25.14 5.84 -10.33
C MET A 173 24.83 4.88 -11.47
N GLY A 174 25.20 5.28 -12.65
CA GLY A 174 25.04 4.52 -13.87
C GLY A 174 25.15 5.45 -15.06
N THR A 175 25.16 4.88 -16.25
CA THR A 175 25.04 5.64 -17.50
C THR A 175 24.10 4.90 -18.42
N ALA A 176 23.39 5.61 -19.29
CA ALA A 176 22.54 5.02 -20.32
C ALA A 176 23.26 3.94 -21.17
N ASN A 177 24.59 4.03 -21.28
CA ASN A 177 25.40 3.06 -22.00
C ASN A 177 25.63 1.74 -21.25
N ASN A 178 25.45 1.71 -19.94
CA ASN A 178 25.66 0.52 -19.11
C ASN A 178 24.33 -0.20 -18.83
N TYR A 179 23.22 0.46 -19.08
CA TYR A 179 21.89 -0.05 -18.78
C TYR A 179 21.30 -0.71 -20.02
N VAL A 180 21.13 -2.01 -19.98
CA VAL A 180 20.27 -2.75 -20.91
C VAL A 180 19.03 -3.12 -20.13
N PRO A 181 17.97 -2.31 -20.24
CA PRO A 181 16.70 -2.64 -19.58
C PRO A 181 16.23 -4.00 -20.09
N GLN A 182 16.10 -4.97 -19.18
CA GLN A 182 15.52 -6.28 -19.47
C GLN A 182 14.21 -6.40 -18.74
N PRO A 183 13.11 -6.74 -19.35
CA PRO A 183 12.85 -6.84 -20.81
C PRO A 183 12.01 -5.66 -21.29
N ILE A 184 12.59 -4.55 -21.67
CA ILE A 184 11.82 -3.50 -22.30
C ILE A 184 11.58 -3.87 -23.76
N THR A 185 10.57 -4.59 -24.02
CA THR A 185 10.12 -4.86 -25.39
C THR A 185 9.14 -3.83 -25.93
N GLN A 186 8.72 -2.83 -25.12
CA GLN A 186 7.62 -1.94 -25.51
C GLN A 186 7.85 -0.44 -25.23
N LEU A 187 8.88 -0.06 -24.49
CA LEU A 187 9.17 1.37 -24.39
C LEU A 187 9.92 1.81 -25.65
N PRO A 188 9.52 2.89 -26.32
CA PRO A 188 10.38 3.53 -27.27
C PRO A 188 11.71 3.84 -26.55
N PRO A 189 12.83 3.91 -27.28
CA PRO A 189 14.08 4.31 -26.65
C PRO A 189 13.78 5.62 -25.93
N ILE A 190 13.72 5.54 -24.59
CA ILE A 190 13.59 6.71 -23.74
C ILE A 190 14.82 7.51 -24.13
N GLY A 191 14.59 8.69 -24.69
CA GLY A 191 15.67 9.47 -25.31
C GLY A 191 16.81 9.61 -24.32
N ASP A 192 18.02 9.47 -24.79
CA ASP A 192 19.29 9.64 -24.05
C ASP A 192 19.35 10.98 -23.31
N SER A 193 18.50 11.17 -22.31
CA SER A 193 18.63 12.33 -21.46
C SER A 193 19.56 11.97 -20.31
N ALA A 194 20.65 12.67 -20.26
CA ALA A 194 21.55 12.67 -19.11
C ALA A 194 20.82 12.93 -17.78
N ASP A 195 19.61 13.48 -17.85
CA ASP A 195 18.82 13.84 -16.68
C ASP A 195 17.96 12.67 -16.14
N CYS A 196 17.66 11.66 -16.95
CA CYS A 196 16.88 10.50 -16.55
C CYS A 196 17.73 9.27 -16.22
N TYR A 197 18.83 9.10 -16.96
CA TYR A 197 19.79 8.02 -16.76
C TYR A 197 21.16 8.56 -16.39
N GLY A 198 21.23 9.83 -16.09
CA GLY A 198 22.46 10.54 -15.77
C GLY A 198 22.77 10.45 -14.30
N GLY A 199 23.36 9.36 -13.89
CA GLY A 199 24.25 9.25 -12.76
C GLY A 199 23.81 9.70 -11.36
N SER A 200 22.67 10.36 -11.19
CA SER A 200 22.25 10.90 -9.89
C SER A 200 20.76 10.78 -9.57
N THR A 201 19.96 10.15 -10.43
CA THR A 201 18.52 9.99 -10.21
C THR A 201 18.12 8.52 -10.28
N ASP A 202 17.51 8.01 -9.22
CA ASP A 202 16.85 6.73 -9.19
C ASP A 202 15.36 6.90 -9.51
N ILE A 203 14.81 6.01 -10.37
CA ILE A 203 13.44 6.12 -10.84
C ILE A 203 12.59 5.06 -10.19
N TRP A 204 11.64 5.49 -9.38
CA TRP A 204 10.65 4.65 -8.73
C TRP A 204 9.25 5.04 -9.18
N SER A 205 8.93 4.73 -10.46
CA SER A 205 7.66 5.13 -11.10
C SER A 205 6.54 4.15 -10.76
N VAL A 206 5.80 4.45 -9.70
CA VAL A 206 4.90 3.50 -9.04
C VAL A 206 3.57 4.12 -8.63
N SER A 207 2.68 3.29 -8.13
CA SER A 207 1.42 3.66 -7.50
C SER A 207 1.32 3.06 -6.08
N GLN A 208 0.14 2.70 -5.61
CA GLN A 208 -0.08 2.21 -4.25
C GLN A 208 0.68 0.90 -3.98
N ALA A 209 0.88 0.57 -2.70
CA ALA A 209 1.55 -0.65 -2.25
C ALA A 209 3.00 -0.79 -2.74
N THR A 210 3.75 0.30 -2.66
CA THR A 210 5.12 0.35 -3.18
C THR A 210 6.06 1.15 -2.26
N PRO A 211 6.14 0.78 -0.98
CA PRO A 211 6.87 1.57 0.00
C PRO A 211 8.37 1.62 -0.26
N VAL A 212 8.95 2.77 0.09
CA VAL A 212 10.37 3.02 0.24
C VAL A 212 10.63 3.30 1.71
N ARG A 213 11.30 2.38 2.42
CA ARG A 213 11.47 2.48 3.88
C ARG A 213 12.91 2.34 4.31
N SER A 214 13.32 3.15 5.28
CA SER A 214 14.65 3.03 5.92
C SER A 214 15.78 2.99 4.89
N MET A 215 15.73 3.86 3.88
CA MET A 215 16.73 3.98 2.82
C MET A 215 17.68 5.14 3.06
N ILE A 216 18.93 5.01 2.63
CA ILE A 216 19.82 6.14 2.36
C ILE A 216 20.02 6.20 0.85
N ILE A 217 19.53 7.24 0.21
CA ILE A 217 19.66 7.43 -1.24
C ILE A 217 20.62 8.60 -1.48
N ASN A 218 21.82 8.30 -1.94
CA ASN A 218 22.83 9.30 -2.33
C ASN A 218 22.59 9.69 -3.79
N GLY A 219 21.61 10.57 -4.01
CA GLY A 219 21.08 11.00 -5.29
C GLY A 219 19.63 11.45 -5.15
N ASN A 220 18.98 11.72 -6.28
CA ASN A 220 17.57 12.04 -6.32
C ASN A 220 16.71 10.76 -6.34
N LEU A 221 15.55 10.80 -5.71
CA LEU A 221 14.49 9.81 -5.87
C LEU A 221 13.34 10.43 -6.67
N ASN A 222 13.00 9.82 -7.80
CA ASN A 222 12.01 10.36 -8.72
C ASN A 222 10.85 9.37 -8.91
N PHE A 223 9.66 9.79 -8.52
CA PHE A 223 8.40 9.05 -8.73
C PHE A 223 7.75 9.36 -10.09
N GLN A 224 8.48 9.97 -10.98
CA GLN A 224 7.97 10.37 -12.28
C GLN A 224 7.72 9.16 -13.18
N ALA A 225 6.55 9.15 -13.80
CA ALA A 225 6.20 8.11 -14.76
C ALA A 225 7.05 8.19 -16.04
N PHE A 226 7.68 9.32 -16.33
CA PHE A 226 8.48 9.53 -17.52
C PHE A 226 9.51 10.65 -17.36
N CYS A 227 10.71 10.40 -17.82
CA CYS A 227 11.70 11.45 -17.97
C CYS A 227 11.41 12.27 -19.22
N SER A 228 10.94 13.49 -19.05
CA SER A 228 10.60 14.39 -20.12
C SER A 228 11.83 14.79 -20.90
N GLN A 229 12.00 14.30 -22.12
CA GLN A 229 12.75 15.07 -23.11
C GLN A 229 12.04 15.10 -24.46
N THR A 230 11.90 16.34 -24.92
CA THR A 230 11.60 16.75 -26.31
C THR A 230 10.70 15.80 -27.13
N GLY A 231 9.39 15.91 -26.95
CA GLY A 231 8.42 15.30 -27.84
C GLY A 231 7.37 14.40 -27.21
N PHE A 232 7.54 14.02 -25.94
CA PHE A 232 6.48 13.36 -25.18
C PHE A 232 5.72 14.40 -24.37
N GLN A 233 4.41 14.40 -24.50
CA GLN A 233 3.54 15.32 -23.76
C GLN A 233 3.58 14.97 -22.29
N SER A 234 3.44 15.96 -21.43
CA SER A 234 3.51 15.93 -19.97
C SER A 234 2.42 15.13 -19.25
N ASN A 235 1.79 14.16 -19.88
CA ASN A 235 0.68 13.41 -19.33
C ASN A 235 1.17 12.03 -18.89
N ASN A 236 1.88 11.99 -17.78
CA ASN A 236 2.31 10.76 -17.14
C ASN A 236 1.45 10.53 -15.91
N PHE A 237 1.06 9.28 -15.68
CA PHE A 237 0.19 8.94 -14.57
C PHE A 237 0.88 7.94 -13.65
N ALA A 238 1.00 8.32 -12.38
CA ALA A 238 1.39 7.47 -11.27
C ALA A 238 0.59 7.93 -10.04
N SER A 239 0.42 7.10 -9.02
CA SER A 239 -0.46 7.43 -7.91
C SER A 239 -0.07 6.69 -6.63
N GLY A 240 -0.08 7.36 -5.49
CA GLY A 240 -0.04 6.74 -4.18
C GLY A 240 1.33 6.28 -3.65
N SER A 241 2.41 6.99 -3.95
CA SER A 241 3.75 6.64 -3.44
C SER A 241 3.91 6.93 -1.95
N TYR A 242 4.71 6.08 -1.29
CA TYR A 242 4.97 6.11 0.15
C TYR A 242 6.48 6.10 0.44
N VAL A 243 6.95 7.08 1.25
CA VAL A 243 8.34 7.17 1.72
C VAL A 243 8.35 7.30 3.23
N ALA A 244 9.09 6.44 3.92
CA ALA A 244 9.19 6.49 5.37
C ALA A 244 10.62 6.27 5.88
N ASN A 245 10.95 6.95 6.98
CA ASN A 245 12.20 6.71 7.70
C ASN A 245 13.44 6.71 6.79
N SER A 246 13.51 7.61 5.81
CA SER A 246 14.54 7.57 4.76
C SER A 246 15.33 8.88 4.68
N GLU A 247 16.62 8.80 4.33
CA GLU A 247 17.50 9.93 4.04
C GLU A 247 17.77 9.98 2.54
N ILE A 248 17.33 11.05 1.88
CA ILE A 248 17.54 11.28 0.46
C ILE A 248 18.49 12.46 0.32
N ASN A 249 19.76 12.16 0.01
CA ASN A 249 20.79 13.18 -0.21
C ASN A 249 20.68 13.74 -1.64
N GLY A 250 19.52 14.39 -1.89
CA GLY A 250 19.11 14.95 -3.14
C GLY A 250 17.63 15.38 -3.09
N GLN A 251 16.99 15.43 -4.25
CA GLN A 251 15.62 15.84 -4.40
C GLN A 251 14.65 14.63 -4.30
N LEU A 252 13.59 14.79 -3.52
CA LEU A 252 12.40 13.96 -3.57
C LEU A 252 11.45 14.56 -4.62
N ASP A 253 11.34 13.94 -5.78
CA ASP A 253 10.57 14.45 -6.91
C ASP A 253 9.32 13.58 -7.18
N TRP A 254 8.15 14.17 -6.89
CA TRP A 254 6.85 13.55 -7.12
C TRP A 254 6.30 13.72 -8.54
N SER A 255 7.03 14.41 -9.41
CA SER A 255 6.55 14.78 -10.76
C SER A 255 5.88 13.60 -11.47
N GLY A 256 4.61 13.82 -11.90
CA GLY A 256 3.80 12.78 -12.55
C GLY A 256 3.08 11.82 -11.61
N ASN A 257 3.44 11.76 -10.33
CA ASN A 257 2.66 11.07 -9.31
C ASN A 257 1.52 11.98 -8.84
N GLN A 258 0.32 11.44 -8.74
CA GLN A 258 -0.88 12.23 -8.41
C GLN A 258 -0.93 12.63 -6.94
N GLN A 259 -0.33 11.81 -6.07
CA GLN A 259 -0.37 11.99 -4.64
C GLN A 259 0.73 11.17 -3.95
N GLY A 260 1.10 11.56 -2.74
CA GLY A 260 2.11 10.83 -2.00
C GLY A 260 2.30 11.31 -0.58
N ILE A 261 2.95 10.51 0.23
CA ILE A 261 3.31 10.83 1.59
C ILE A 261 4.79 10.56 1.84
N ALA A 262 5.45 11.48 2.51
CA ALA A 262 6.71 11.26 3.20
C ALA A 262 6.48 11.37 4.72
N ARG A 263 7.05 10.46 5.49
CA ARG A 263 7.05 10.57 6.95
C ARG A 263 8.41 10.23 7.55
N ASN A 264 8.82 11.01 8.53
CA ASN A 264 10.11 10.82 9.22
C ASN A 264 11.29 10.65 8.25
N SER A 265 11.29 11.45 7.17
CA SER A 265 12.30 11.37 6.13
C SER A 265 13.00 12.73 5.95
N ASP A 266 14.27 12.67 5.62
CA ASP A 266 15.09 13.84 5.35
C ASP A 266 15.45 13.90 3.87
N PHE A 267 15.35 15.08 3.23
CA PHE A 267 15.71 15.30 1.82
C PHE A 267 16.15 16.74 1.58
N GLU A 268 16.96 16.98 0.54
CA GLU A 268 17.49 18.33 0.27
C GLU A 268 16.41 19.28 -0.27
N SER A 269 15.44 18.74 -1.01
CA SER A 269 14.29 19.48 -1.52
C SER A 269 13.17 18.53 -1.96
N ALA A 270 11.94 19.04 -2.03
CA ALA A 270 10.80 18.35 -2.61
C ALA A 270 10.29 19.10 -3.85
N ALA A 271 9.79 18.38 -4.83
CA ALA A 271 9.26 18.95 -6.08
C ALA A 271 8.11 18.12 -6.65
N GLY A 272 7.43 18.68 -7.65
CA GLY A 272 6.55 17.92 -8.53
C GLY A 272 5.14 17.66 -8.00
N PHE A 273 4.48 18.65 -7.40
CA PHE A 273 3.15 18.50 -6.79
C PHE A 273 2.01 18.49 -7.81
N VAL A 274 1.09 17.50 -7.70
CA VAL A 274 -0.09 17.39 -8.56
C VAL A 274 -1.39 17.58 -7.75
N TRP A 275 -1.78 16.64 -6.85
CA TRP A 275 -3.05 16.75 -6.13
C TRP A 275 -2.96 16.76 -4.60
N ASN A 276 -2.30 15.77 -3.98
CA ASN A 276 -2.26 15.65 -2.53
C ASN A 276 -0.93 15.12 -2.04
N TYR A 277 -0.20 15.91 -1.29
CA TYR A 277 1.09 15.53 -0.71
C TYR A 277 1.13 15.83 0.76
N VAL A 278 1.51 14.83 1.54
CA VAL A 278 1.60 14.95 2.98
C VAL A 278 3.05 14.74 3.42
N TYR A 279 3.50 15.61 4.29
CA TYR A 279 4.82 15.56 4.92
C TYR A 279 4.63 15.52 6.44
N SER A 280 5.12 14.47 7.09
CA SER A 280 4.95 14.27 8.53
C SER A 280 6.27 13.97 9.21
N GLY A 281 6.79 14.95 9.97
CA GLY A 281 8.06 14.78 10.68
C GLY A 281 9.30 14.79 9.79
N ASP A 282 9.21 15.35 8.59
CA ASP A 282 10.29 15.38 7.61
C ASP A 282 11.21 16.59 7.78
N GLY A 283 12.48 16.45 7.37
CA GLY A 283 13.49 17.49 7.57
C GLY A 283 14.56 17.56 6.49
N CYS A 284 15.71 18.09 6.89
CA CYS A 284 16.90 18.18 6.04
C CYS A 284 17.90 17.10 6.41
N PRO A 285 18.64 16.54 5.44
CA PRO A 285 19.74 15.62 5.72
C PRO A 285 20.77 16.23 6.66
N PRO A 286 21.43 15.43 7.50
CA PRO A 286 22.43 15.91 8.44
C PRO A 286 23.55 16.72 7.76
N GLY A 287 23.75 17.97 8.20
CA GLY A 287 24.76 18.85 7.65
C GLY A 287 24.38 19.62 6.38
N TYR A 288 23.23 19.35 5.80
CA TYR A 288 22.71 20.14 4.69
C TYR A 288 22.06 21.44 5.19
N THR A 289 22.26 22.52 4.45
CA THR A 289 21.62 23.81 4.72
C THR A 289 20.94 24.29 3.45
N PRO A 290 19.60 24.41 3.45
CA PRO A 290 18.88 24.88 2.27
C PRO A 290 19.23 26.32 1.92
N ALA A 291 19.00 26.71 0.69
CA ALA A 291 19.22 28.08 0.24
C ALA A 291 18.38 29.08 1.08
N ALA A 292 18.88 30.28 1.22
CA ALA A 292 18.19 31.31 2.02
C ALA A 292 16.76 31.56 1.50
N GLY A 293 15.77 31.34 2.35
CA GLY A 293 14.35 31.49 2.02
C GLY A 293 13.68 30.22 1.48
N THR A 294 14.38 29.10 1.48
CA THR A 294 13.81 27.77 1.15
C THR A 294 13.88 26.83 2.36
N THR A 295 13.12 25.75 2.31
CA THR A 295 13.12 24.67 3.30
C THR A 295 13.33 23.35 2.56
N CYS A 296 13.87 22.35 3.23
CA CYS A 296 14.04 21.01 2.67
C CYS A 296 12.68 20.36 2.48
N SER A 297 11.93 20.21 3.57
CA SER A 297 10.55 19.76 3.54
C SER A 297 9.61 20.97 3.44
N PRO A 298 8.53 20.87 2.68
CA PRO A 298 7.45 21.84 2.75
C PRO A 298 6.93 21.97 4.20
N ASN A 299 6.81 23.18 4.68
CA ASN A 299 6.39 23.47 6.05
C ASN A 299 5.12 24.31 6.13
N GLN A 300 4.40 24.45 5.02
CA GLN A 300 3.18 25.23 4.92
C GLN A 300 2.04 24.33 4.49
N ASN A 301 0.94 24.41 5.22
CA ASN A 301 -0.33 23.89 4.74
C ASN A 301 -0.85 24.89 3.71
N ALA A 302 -0.95 24.45 2.49
CA ALA A 302 -1.47 25.24 1.39
C ALA A 302 -2.24 24.29 0.48
N PHE A 303 -3.43 23.94 0.92
CA PHE A 303 -4.40 23.23 0.10
C PHE A 303 -5.19 24.32 -0.62
N GLY A 304 -5.01 24.45 -1.90
CA GLY A 304 -5.65 25.47 -2.69
C GLY A 304 -6.10 24.93 -4.03
N SER A 305 -7.25 25.39 -4.51
CA SER A 305 -7.70 25.08 -5.86
C SER A 305 -6.68 25.58 -6.87
N SER A 306 -6.23 24.73 -7.76
CA SER A 306 -5.51 25.18 -8.95
C SER A 306 -6.35 26.23 -9.69
N PRO A 307 -5.84 27.43 -10.01
CA PRO A 307 -6.56 28.36 -10.85
C PRO A 307 -7.00 27.67 -12.15
N ALA A 308 -8.24 27.88 -12.57
CA ALA A 308 -8.77 27.31 -13.81
C ALA A 308 -7.81 27.56 -15.00
N GLY A 309 -7.42 26.52 -15.71
CA GLY A 309 -6.47 26.58 -16.82
C GLY A 309 -5.02 26.29 -16.44
N THR A 310 -4.77 25.84 -15.20
CA THR A 310 -3.46 25.39 -14.75
C THR A 310 -3.42 23.86 -14.52
N GLU A 311 -4.38 23.13 -15.07
CA GLU A 311 -4.39 21.66 -15.03
C GLU A 311 -3.05 21.14 -15.59
N GLY A 312 -2.34 20.37 -14.80
CA GLY A 312 -1.01 19.86 -15.16
C GLY A 312 0.13 20.85 -14.93
N VAL A 313 -0.09 22.05 -14.34
CA VAL A 313 0.98 22.93 -13.91
C VAL A 313 1.49 22.48 -12.56
N ILE A 314 2.66 21.87 -12.57
CA ILE A 314 3.43 21.51 -11.38
C ILE A 314 3.64 22.74 -10.51
N GLY A 315 3.24 22.69 -9.24
CA GLY A 315 3.61 23.72 -8.25
C GLY A 315 2.49 24.56 -7.67
N VAL A 316 1.23 24.15 -7.79
CA VAL A 316 0.13 24.82 -7.10
C VAL A 316 -0.31 24.00 -5.89
N ASN A 317 0.20 24.36 -4.77
CA ASN A 317 -0.18 24.24 -3.36
C ASN A 317 -1.21 23.19 -2.97
N GLN A 318 -0.77 21.93 -2.86
CA GLN A 318 -1.59 20.84 -2.32
C GLN A 318 -0.74 20.04 -1.32
N VAL A 319 -0.27 20.74 -0.29
CA VAL A 319 0.67 20.22 0.69
C VAL A 319 0.09 20.33 2.07
N THR A 320 0.06 19.22 2.79
CA THR A 320 -0.21 19.15 4.22
C THR A 320 1.08 18.83 4.95
N ALA A 321 1.49 19.65 5.90
CA ALA A 321 2.74 19.46 6.63
C ALA A 321 2.52 19.39 8.15
N LEU A 322 3.04 18.34 8.77
CA LEU A 322 3.10 18.17 10.20
C LEU A 322 4.56 18.18 10.65
N PRO A 323 4.93 19.00 11.67
CA PRO A 323 6.31 19.08 12.11
C PRO A 323 6.83 17.80 12.78
N GLN A 324 5.94 16.94 13.24
CA GLN A 324 6.24 15.67 13.91
C GLN A 324 5.16 14.65 13.58
N SER A 325 5.58 13.39 13.49
CA SER A 325 4.67 12.25 13.43
C SER A 325 4.21 11.87 14.83
N PRO A 326 2.89 11.79 15.10
CA PRO A 326 2.37 11.59 16.46
C PRO A 326 2.85 10.30 17.13
N ALA A 327 2.74 9.18 16.43
CA ALA A 327 3.18 7.85 16.89
C ALA A 327 3.70 7.06 15.70
N THR A 328 4.92 6.56 15.77
CA THR A 328 5.52 5.72 14.72
C THR A 328 6.18 4.50 15.32
N GLU A 329 6.22 3.44 14.57
CA GLU A 329 7.07 2.28 14.75
C GLU A 329 7.39 1.77 13.35
N GLU A 330 8.66 1.51 13.08
CA GLU A 330 9.03 0.96 11.77
C GLU A 330 8.72 -0.54 11.72
N GLU A 331 8.58 -1.10 10.52
CA GLU A 331 8.26 -2.50 10.35
C GLU A 331 9.39 -3.42 10.86
N PRO A 332 9.08 -4.62 11.35
CA PRO A 332 10.08 -5.64 11.61
C PRO A 332 10.78 -6.06 10.32
N PHE A 333 12.10 -6.26 10.37
CA PHE A 333 12.87 -6.64 9.19
C PHE A 333 13.94 -7.70 9.51
N LEU A 334 14.29 -8.49 8.49
CA LEU A 334 15.35 -9.49 8.58
C LEU A 334 16.73 -8.84 8.67
N THR A 335 17.59 -9.42 9.50
CA THR A 335 19.01 -9.04 9.61
C THR A 335 19.89 -10.28 9.63
N THR A 336 21.17 -10.12 9.20
CA THR A 336 22.20 -11.13 9.35
C THR A 336 23.37 -10.59 10.16
N ASP A 337 23.96 -11.44 10.99
CA ASP A 337 25.22 -11.13 11.64
C ASP A 337 26.43 -11.53 10.76
N SER A 338 27.64 -11.18 11.19
CA SER A 338 28.87 -11.50 10.47
C SER A 338 29.16 -13.01 10.29
N SER A 339 28.38 -13.87 10.91
CA SER A 339 28.42 -15.32 10.72
C SER A 339 27.36 -15.85 9.76
N GLY A 340 26.54 -14.97 9.18
CA GLY A 340 25.41 -15.32 8.31
C GLY A 340 24.18 -15.84 9.08
N LYS A 341 24.09 -15.57 10.39
CA LYS A 341 22.96 -16.00 11.20
C LYS A 341 21.84 -14.97 11.14
N PHE A 342 20.66 -15.40 10.76
CA PHE A 342 19.48 -14.56 10.65
C PHE A 342 18.83 -14.25 12.02
N SER A 343 18.28 -13.04 12.08
CA SER A 343 17.41 -12.55 13.16
C SER A 343 16.36 -11.62 12.54
N VAL A 344 15.27 -11.37 13.25
CA VAL A 344 14.32 -10.30 12.90
C VAL A 344 14.52 -9.18 13.92
N PHE A 345 14.81 -7.99 13.43
CA PHE A 345 14.84 -6.79 14.27
C PHE A 345 13.43 -6.20 14.33
N VAL A 346 12.99 -5.89 15.53
CA VAL A 346 11.70 -5.21 15.80
C VAL A 346 12.03 -3.83 16.35
N PRO A 347 11.82 -2.77 15.56
CA PRO A 347 12.04 -1.39 15.99
C PRO A 347 11.15 -1.01 17.17
N SER A 348 11.57 -0.02 17.95
CA SER A 348 10.78 0.49 19.07
C SER A 348 9.85 1.61 18.63
N ALA A 349 8.64 1.63 19.18
CA ALA A 349 7.69 2.71 18.98
C ALA A 349 8.25 4.07 19.45
N GLN A 350 7.93 5.12 18.72
CA GLN A 350 8.29 6.49 18.99
C GLN A 350 7.05 7.39 19.08
N GLN A 351 7.14 8.45 19.84
CA GLN A 351 6.08 9.44 19.99
C GLN A 351 6.62 10.83 19.61
N ASN A 352 5.84 11.56 18.80
CA ASN A 352 6.21 12.89 18.31
C ASN A 352 7.60 12.90 17.67
N SER A 353 7.84 11.94 16.76
CA SER A 353 9.12 11.73 16.11
C SER A 353 9.29 12.62 14.87
N SER A 354 10.53 12.83 14.47
CA SER A 354 10.90 13.50 13.23
C SER A 354 12.26 13.02 12.72
N GLY A 355 12.43 12.99 11.41
CA GLY A 355 13.61 12.46 10.73
C GLY A 355 13.80 10.96 10.90
N PRO A 356 14.71 10.35 10.14
CA PRO A 356 15.03 8.93 10.21
C PRO A 356 15.62 8.53 11.56
N ASN A 357 15.24 7.35 12.06
CA ASN A 357 15.64 6.88 13.40
C ASN A 357 17.02 6.20 13.45
N PHE A 358 17.62 5.89 12.30
CA PHE A 358 18.89 5.16 12.15
C PHE A 358 20.11 6.08 11.93
N LEU A 359 19.97 7.39 11.85
CA LEU A 359 21.04 8.34 11.46
C LEU A 359 22.28 8.29 12.36
N THR A 360 22.15 7.81 13.58
CA THR A 360 23.29 7.64 14.51
C THR A 360 24.06 6.34 14.29
N GLY A 361 23.73 5.57 13.26
CA GLY A 361 24.31 4.24 13.01
C GLY A 361 23.79 3.15 13.94
N SER A 362 22.68 3.39 14.62
CA SER A 362 21.97 2.42 15.43
C SER A 362 20.49 2.79 15.51
N GLU A 363 19.65 1.78 15.59
CA GLU A 363 18.21 1.92 15.76
C GLU A 363 17.79 1.29 17.09
N ALA A 364 16.84 1.92 17.77
CA ALA A 364 16.30 1.37 19.01
C ALA A 364 15.30 0.24 18.69
N GLY A 365 15.47 -0.92 19.32
CA GLY A 365 14.59 -2.07 19.07
C GLY A 365 15.07 -3.34 19.74
N THR A 366 14.50 -4.45 19.32
CA THR A 366 14.80 -5.78 19.87
C THR A 366 15.09 -6.76 18.74
N SER A 367 16.24 -7.41 18.76
CA SER A 367 16.57 -8.48 17.82
C SER A 367 16.05 -9.83 18.32
N LEU A 368 15.20 -10.46 17.54
CA LEU A 368 14.63 -11.78 17.80
C LEU A 368 15.36 -12.83 16.97
N PRO A 369 15.92 -13.90 17.57
CA PRO A 369 16.65 -14.90 16.81
C PRO A 369 15.73 -15.67 15.85
N GLN A 370 16.21 -16.07 14.68
CA GLN A 370 15.47 -16.85 13.69
C GLN A 370 14.82 -18.11 14.29
N SER A 371 15.48 -18.70 15.29
CA SER A 371 14.95 -19.86 16.00
C SER A 371 13.65 -19.59 16.79
N SER A 372 13.29 -18.32 17.00
CA SER A 372 12.00 -17.93 17.62
C SER A 372 10.87 -17.82 16.59
N PHE A 373 11.17 -17.97 15.31
CA PHE A 373 10.20 -17.94 14.21
C PHE A 373 9.85 -19.34 13.72
N PHE A 374 8.65 -19.46 13.23
CA PHE A 374 8.19 -20.56 12.40
C PHE A 374 8.12 -20.03 10.96
N VAL A 375 8.99 -20.56 10.10
CA VAL A 375 8.99 -20.19 8.67
C VAL A 375 8.02 -21.11 7.96
N ALA A 376 6.96 -20.52 7.43
CA ALA A 376 5.95 -21.23 6.65
C ALA A 376 6.12 -20.96 5.16
N ASN A 377 5.73 -21.92 4.33
CA ASN A 377 5.62 -21.76 2.88
C ASN A 377 4.18 -22.05 2.42
N PRO A 378 3.80 -21.77 1.17
CA PRO A 378 2.43 -21.97 0.68
C PRO A 378 1.85 -23.38 0.86
N SER A 379 2.69 -24.42 0.99
CA SER A 379 2.25 -25.80 1.25
C SER A 379 2.05 -26.10 2.74
N THR A 380 2.42 -25.21 3.64
CA THR A 380 2.30 -25.40 5.08
C THR A 380 0.83 -25.34 5.51
N PRO A 381 0.29 -26.40 6.14
CA PRO A 381 -1.08 -26.37 6.62
C PRO A 381 -1.28 -25.31 7.70
N VAL A 382 -2.37 -24.53 7.63
CA VAL A 382 -2.69 -23.50 8.63
C VAL A 382 -2.73 -24.04 10.06
N ALA A 383 -3.11 -25.30 10.26
CA ALA A 383 -3.06 -25.96 11.57
C ALA A 383 -1.64 -26.04 12.14
N ALA A 384 -0.62 -26.26 11.30
CA ALA A 384 0.78 -26.27 11.74
C ALA A 384 1.25 -24.86 12.10
N ILE A 385 0.85 -23.84 11.33
CA ILE A 385 1.10 -22.45 11.63
C ILE A 385 0.51 -22.09 12.99
N ASN A 386 -0.77 -22.39 13.21
CA ASN A 386 -1.45 -22.06 14.47
C ASN A 386 -0.86 -22.82 15.68
N LEU A 387 -0.43 -24.07 15.51
CA LEU A 387 0.29 -24.80 16.56
C LEU A 387 1.62 -24.15 16.93
N ALA A 388 2.36 -23.65 15.94
CA ALA A 388 3.62 -22.95 16.17
C ALA A 388 3.39 -21.61 16.92
N LEU A 389 2.41 -20.82 16.50
CA LEU A 389 2.01 -19.58 17.17
C LEU A 389 1.56 -19.83 18.61
N LEU A 390 0.72 -20.85 18.84
CA LEU A 390 0.29 -21.26 20.18
C LEU A 390 1.48 -21.71 21.05
N ALA A 391 2.49 -22.36 20.45
CA ALA A 391 3.72 -22.76 21.14
C ALA A 391 4.67 -21.57 21.42
N GLY A 392 4.30 -20.34 21.03
CA GLY A 392 5.05 -19.12 21.31
C GLY A 392 6.08 -18.74 20.26
N LYS A 393 5.97 -19.30 19.05
CA LYS A 393 6.75 -18.83 17.91
C LYS A 393 6.14 -17.56 17.32
N ASN A 394 6.98 -16.75 16.69
CA ASN A 394 6.60 -15.77 15.69
C ASN A 394 6.41 -16.47 14.35
N LEU A 395 5.90 -15.77 13.35
CA LEU A 395 5.62 -16.32 12.03
C LEU A 395 6.35 -15.55 10.94
N GLU A 396 7.04 -16.25 10.07
CA GLU A 396 7.48 -15.76 8.77
C GLU A 396 6.76 -16.53 7.67
N LEU A 397 6.26 -15.80 6.68
CA LEU A 397 5.58 -16.32 5.53
C LEU A 397 6.45 -16.08 4.29
N THR A 398 6.94 -17.13 3.66
CA THR A 398 7.75 -17.02 2.44
C THR A 398 6.88 -16.64 1.24
N PRO A 399 7.45 -16.10 0.15
CA PRO A 399 6.68 -15.69 -1.02
C PRO A 399 5.78 -16.77 -1.59
N GLY A 400 4.58 -16.38 -2.03
CA GLY A 400 3.59 -17.22 -2.69
C GLY A 400 2.21 -17.17 -2.05
N VAL A 401 1.26 -17.96 -2.57
CA VAL A 401 -0.17 -17.89 -2.23
C VAL A 401 -0.56 -18.98 -1.23
N TYR A 402 -1.08 -18.58 -0.08
CA TYR A 402 -1.52 -19.43 1.03
C TYR A 402 -3.04 -19.58 1.02
N ASN A 403 -3.53 -20.73 0.57
CA ASN A 403 -4.96 -21.05 0.60
C ASN A 403 -5.38 -21.52 2.00
N LEU A 404 -6.11 -20.66 2.72
CA LEU A 404 -6.42 -20.86 4.14
C LEU A 404 -7.82 -21.44 4.34
N ASN A 405 -7.91 -22.66 4.88
CA ASN A 405 -9.17 -23.29 5.26
C ASN A 405 -9.66 -22.91 6.67
N ALA A 406 -8.87 -22.17 7.43
CA ALA A 406 -9.16 -21.58 8.72
C ALA A 406 -8.28 -20.32 8.90
N PRO A 407 -8.59 -19.42 9.81
CA PRO A 407 -7.74 -18.25 10.03
C PRO A 407 -6.38 -18.61 10.62
N ILE A 408 -5.35 -17.83 10.29
CA ILE A 408 -4.15 -17.73 11.12
C ILE A 408 -4.56 -16.99 12.39
N VAL A 409 -4.26 -17.55 13.58
CA VAL A 409 -4.70 -16.99 14.85
C VAL A 409 -3.48 -16.65 15.72
N VAL A 410 -3.33 -15.36 16.02
CA VAL A 410 -2.35 -14.84 16.97
C VAL A 410 -3.03 -14.65 18.32
N GLU A 411 -2.61 -15.43 19.32
CA GLU A 411 -3.20 -15.40 20.67
C GLU A 411 -2.29 -14.74 21.72
N ARG A 412 -1.06 -14.38 21.34
CA ARG A 412 -0.05 -13.88 22.28
C ARG A 412 0.37 -12.46 21.94
N PRO A 413 0.52 -11.57 22.92
CA PRO A 413 1.11 -10.26 22.71
C PRO A 413 2.57 -10.40 22.22
N ASN A 414 3.07 -9.34 21.61
CA ASN A 414 4.44 -9.25 21.09
C ASN A 414 4.78 -10.35 20.07
N THR A 415 3.77 -10.79 19.29
CA THR A 415 3.97 -11.74 18.20
C THR A 415 4.19 -10.99 16.90
N VAL A 416 5.24 -11.37 16.18
CA VAL A 416 5.54 -10.87 14.84
C VAL A 416 4.97 -11.83 13.79
N VAL A 417 4.25 -11.28 12.83
CA VAL A 417 3.82 -11.95 11.59
C VAL A 417 4.41 -11.15 10.43
N LEU A 418 5.45 -11.69 9.82
CA LEU A 418 6.22 -11.06 8.76
C LEU A 418 6.04 -11.81 7.46
N GLY A 419 5.55 -11.15 6.41
CA GLY A 419 5.54 -11.66 5.04
C GLY A 419 6.81 -11.25 4.30
N LEU A 420 7.36 -12.14 3.51
CA LEU A 420 8.46 -11.88 2.60
C LEU A 420 7.95 -11.93 1.16
N GLY A 421 8.43 -11.02 0.31
CA GLY A 421 8.07 -11.01 -1.11
C GLY A 421 6.56 -11.01 -1.36
N PHE A 422 5.82 -10.24 -0.57
CA PHE A 422 4.36 -10.09 -0.68
C PHE A 422 3.58 -11.40 -0.53
N ALA A 423 3.91 -12.19 0.49
CA ALA A 423 3.17 -13.42 0.82
C ALA A 423 1.67 -13.15 0.86
N THR A 424 0.89 -13.93 0.07
CA THR A 424 -0.52 -13.67 -0.17
C THR A 424 -1.41 -14.66 0.57
N LEU A 425 -2.34 -14.18 1.40
CA LEU A 425 -3.27 -14.99 2.19
C LEU A 425 -4.66 -15.01 1.54
N VAL A 426 -5.23 -16.20 1.28
CA VAL A 426 -6.54 -16.35 0.61
C VAL A 426 -7.47 -17.27 1.42
N PRO A 427 -8.46 -16.74 2.17
CA PRO A 427 -9.42 -17.55 2.91
C PRO A 427 -10.39 -18.27 1.96
N GLN A 428 -10.53 -19.60 2.11
CA GLN A 428 -11.28 -20.42 1.17
C GLN A 428 -12.72 -20.70 1.56
N HIS A 429 -13.08 -20.53 2.85
CA HIS A 429 -14.38 -20.99 3.39
C HIS A 429 -15.16 -19.87 4.10
N GLY A 430 -14.90 -18.60 3.78
CA GLY A 430 -15.53 -17.46 4.43
C GLY A 430 -14.99 -17.18 5.85
N ASN A 431 -13.87 -17.80 6.19
CA ASN A 431 -13.10 -17.48 7.39
C ASN A 431 -12.32 -16.16 7.20
N ALA A 432 -11.84 -15.57 8.29
CA ALA A 432 -10.82 -14.55 8.21
C ALA A 432 -9.50 -15.16 7.70
N ALA A 433 -8.65 -14.37 7.07
CA ALA A 433 -7.28 -14.78 6.76
C ALA A 433 -6.40 -14.75 8.02
N LEU A 434 -6.50 -13.67 8.80
CA LEU A 434 -5.74 -13.49 10.03
C LEU A 434 -6.61 -12.88 11.14
N VAL A 435 -6.46 -13.40 12.35
CA VAL A 435 -7.09 -12.87 13.57
C VAL A 435 -6.03 -12.71 14.65
N ALA A 436 -5.72 -11.48 15.04
CA ALA A 436 -4.88 -11.18 16.18
C ALA A 436 -5.76 -10.80 17.37
N LEU A 437 -5.74 -11.60 18.43
CA LEU A 437 -6.58 -11.38 19.61
C LEU A 437 -6.01 -10.40 20.63
N PRO A 438 -4.67 -10.32 20.84
CA PRO A 438 -4.10 -9.34 21.77
C PRO A 438 -4.33 -7.90 21.28
N ASN A 439 -4.21 -6.95 22.19
CA ASN A 439 -4.26 -5.51 21.90
C ASN A 439 -2.93 -4.84 22.28
N VAL A 440 -1.84 -5.57 22.29
CA VAL A 440 -0.50 -5.06 22.66
C VAL A 440 0.58 -5.80 21.88
N GLY A 441 1.35 -5.06 21.11
CA GLY A 441 2.63 -5.46 20.56
C GLY A 441 2.60 -6.48 19.43
N VAL A 442 1.43 -6.77 18.84
CA VAL A 442 1.38 -7.63 17.65
C VAL A 442 1.85 -6.82 16.45
N LYS A 443 2.81 -7.36 15.70
CA LYS A 443 3.35 -6.74 14.50
C LYS A 443 2.95 -7.58 13.27
N ILE A 444 2.22 -6.98 12.33
CA ILE A 444 1.77 -7.62 11.10
C ILE A 444 2.31 -6.78 9.94
N SER A 445 3.13 -7.38 9.09
CA SER A 445 3.79 -6.62 8.02
C SER A 445 4.04 -7.45 6.75
N GLY A 446 4.11 -6.77 5.59
CA GLY A 446 4.57 -7.35 4.32
C GLY A 446 3.60 -8.34 3.66
N LEU A 447 2.29 -8.17 3.79
CA LEU A 447 1.30 -9.15 3.37
C LEU A 447 0.34 -8.62 2.30
N ILE A 448 -0.07 -9.51 1.40
CA ILE A 448 -1.29 -9.32 0.62
C ILE A 448 -2.39 -10.24 1.19
N VAL A 449 -3.62 -9.74 1.25
CA VAL A 449 -4.78 -10.51 1.71
C VAL A 449 -5.88 -10.43 0.65
N ASP A 450 -6.10 -11.53 -0.05
CA ASP A 450 -7.12 -11.64 -1.07
C ASP A 450 -8.45 -12.10 -0.49
N ALA A 451 -9.56 -11.63 -1.06
CA ALA A 451 -10.86 -12.22 -0.78
C ALA A 451 -10.98 -13.59 -1.48
N GLY A 452 -11.56 -14.55 -0.78
CA GLY A 452 -11.81 -15.88 -1.33
C GLY A 452 -13.21 -16.02 -1.97
N PRO A 453 -13.53 -17.23 -2.49
CA PRO A 453 -14.78 -17.51 -3.19
C PRO A 453 -16.02 -17.49 -2.29
N VAL A 454 -15.85 -17.56 -0.98
CA VAL A 454 -16.92 -17.50 0.01
C VAL A 454 -16.74 -16.23 0.83
N ASN A 455 -17.82 -15.45 0.99
CA ASN A 455 -17.74 -14.18 1.70
C ASN A 455 -17.13 -14.30 3.09
N SER A 456 -16.03 -13.60 3.31
CA SER A 456 -15.46 -13.40 4.64
C SER A 456 -16.11 -12.19 5.30
N PRO A 457 -16.72 -12.34 6.49
CA PRO A 457 -17.23 -11.18 7.23
C PRO A 457 -16.14 -10.14 7.51
N VAL A 458 -14.92 -10.59 7.78
CA VAL A 458 -13.71 -9.78 7.96
C VAL A 458 -12.52 -10.57 7.41
N LEU A 459 -11.64 -9.93 6.65
CA LEU A 459 -10.41 -10.57 6.17
C LEU A 459 -9.32 -10.56 7.25
N VAL A 460 -9.03 -9.41 7.84
CA VAL A 460 -8.07 -9.27 8.95
C VAL A 460 -8.74 -8.57 10.13
N SER A 461 -8.62 -9.15 11.31
CA SER A 461 -9.09 -8.54 12.57
C SER A 461 -7.94 -8.44 13.56
N VAL A 462 -7.73 -7.22 14.09
CA VAL A 462 -6.71 -6.92 15.10
C VAL A 462 -7.39 -6.43 16.37
N GLY A 463 -6.96 -6.96 17.50
CA GLY A 463 -7.54 -6.66 18.80
C GLY A 463 -8.90 -7.30 19.06
N THR A 464 -9.30 -7.33 20.31
CA THR A 464 -10.63 -7.74 20.74
C THR A 464 -11.50 -6.52 21.02
N PRO A 465 -12.83 -6.60 20.78
CA PRO A 465 -13.74 -5.47 20.99
C PRO A 465 -14.01 -5.15 22.48
N LEU A 466 -13.22 -5.71 23.38
CA LEU A 466 -13.23 -5.34 24.80
C LEU A 466 -12.39 -4.07 24.97
N PRO A 467 -12.81 -3.11 25.79
CA PRO A 467 -12.01 -1.94 26.09
C PRO A 467 -10.77 -2.38 26.87
N SER A 468 -9.77 -2.88 26.19
CA SER A 468 -8.44 -3.12 26.74
C SER A 468 -7.59 -1.91 26.40
N ALA A 469 -6.94 -1.37 27.41
CA ALA A 469 -5.94 -0.34 27.19
C ALA A 469 -4.79 -0.97 26.41
N GLY A 470 -4.70 -0.72 25.10
CA GLY A 470 -3.47 -0.89 24.33
C GLY A 470 -2.34 -0.05 24.96
N ALA A 471 -1.14 -0.22 24.50
CA ALA A 471 0.00 0.52 25.01
C ALA A 471 0.65 1.35 23.91
N ALA A 472 0.63 2.67 24.04
CA ALA A 472 1.31 3.57 23.10
C ALA A 472 2.83 3.34 23.00
N SER A 473 3.42 2.67 24.00
CA SER A 473 4.84 2.29 24.01
C SER A 473 5.11 0.93 23.36
N ASP A 474 4.06 0.18 23.03
CA ASP A 474 4.11 -1.14 22.40
C ASP A 474 2.79 -1.36 21.64
N PRO A 475 2.55 -0.58 20.57
CA PRO A 475 1.31 -0.65 19.80
C PRO A 475 1.19 -1.96 19.04
N ASP A 476 -0.02 -2.34 18.67
CA ASP A 476 -0.22 -3.25 17.55
C ASP A 476 0.06 -2.50 16.25
N THR A 477 0.75 -3.11 15.29
CA THR A 477 1.05 -2.49 14.01
C THR A 477 0.53 -3.31 12.85
N ILE A 478 -0.01 -2.62 11.84
CA ILE A 478 -0.44 -3.17 10.56
C ILE A 478 0.29 -2.34 9.50
N GLN A 479 1.34 -2.91 8.90
CA GLN A 479 2.27 -2.18 8.05
C GLN A 479 2.47 -2.90 6.73
N ASP A 480 2.38 -2.18 5.60
CA ASP A 480 2.52 -2.78 4.27
C ASP A 480 1.60 -4.00 4.09
N VAL A 481 0.33 -3.85 4.51
CA VAL A 481 -0.71 -4.87 4.39
C VAL A 481 -1.74 -4.43 3.36
N PHE A 482 -1.83 -5.20 2.27
CA PHE A 482 -2.62 -4.82 1.11
C PHE A 482 -3.75 -5.80 0.88
N PHE A 483 -4.98 -5.29 0.72
CA PHE A 483 -6.17 -6.10 0.55
C PHE A 483 -6.64 -6.05 -0.90
N ARG A 484 -6.98 -7.22 -1.49
CA ARG A 484 -7.54 -7.31 -2.83
C ARG A 484 -8.87 -8.06 -2.81
N ILE A 485 -9.92 -7.41 -3.30
CA ILE A 485 -11.21 -8.06 -3.52
C ILE A 485 -11.38 -8.23 -5.02
N GLY A 486 -10.85 -9.32 -5.55
CA GLY A 486 -10.73 -9.59 -6.99
C GLY A 486 -9.34 -9.25 -7.53
N GLY A 487 -9.25 -9.06 -8.85
CA GLY A 487 -7.98 -8.84 -9.56
C GLY A 487 -7.37 -10.16 -10.04
N GLN A 488 -6.83 -10.97 -9.18
CA GLN A 488 -6.20 -12.25 -9.51
C GLN A 488 -7.23 -13.36 -9.77
N GLU A 489 -8.34 -13.36 -9.07
CA GLU A 489 -9.29 -14.46 -9.05
C GLU A 489 -10.06 -14.61 -10.36
N THR A 490 -10.30 -15.86 -10.77
CA THR A 490 -11.06 -16.20 -11.97
C THR A 490 -12.55 -16.48 -11.71
N THR A 491 -12.96 -16.46 -10.44
CA THR A 491 -14.33 -16.67 -9.95
C THR A 491 -14.76 -15.50 -9.09
N PRO A 492 -16.08 -15.29 -8.88
CA PRO A 492 -16.55 -14.26 -7.97
C PRO A 492 -15.98 -14.42 -6.56
N VAL A 493 -15.55 -13.33 -5.97
CA VAL A 493 -15.01 -13.26 -4.60
C VAL A 493 -15.74 -12.23 -3.77
N SER A 494 -15.65 -12.34 -2.44
CA SER A 494 -16.28 -11.35 -1.59
C SER A 494 -15.71 -11.28 -0.18
N ALA A 495 -15.75 -10.07 0.38
CA ALA A 495 -15.52 -9.79 1.79
C ALA A 495 -16.47 -8.69 2.25
N THR A 496 -16.93 -8.73 3.50
CA THR A 496 -17.76 -7.63 4.02
C THR A 496 -16.88 -6.48 4.48
N VAL A 497 -15.82 -6.77 5.25
CA VAL A 497 -14.82 -5.80 5.71
C VAL A 497 -13.43 -6.36 5.45
N SER A 498 -12.51 -5.54 4.94
CA SER A 498 -11.13 -5.97 4.75
C SER A 498 -10.33 -5.91 6.06
N LEU A 499 -10.24 -4.76 6.70
CA LEU A 499 -9.55 -4.59 7.98
C LEU A 499 -10.52 -4.15 9.08
N LEU A 500 -10.53 -4.88 10.19
CA LEU A 500 -11.21 -4.50 11.42
C LEU A 500 -10.18 -4.33 12.53
N ASP A 501 -9.90 -3.08 12.92
CA ASP A 501 -9.00 -2.76 14.00
C ASP A 501 -9.78 -2.37 15.26
N ASN A 502 -9.69 -3.21 16.30
CA ASN A 502 -10.26 -2.99 17.62
C ASN A 502 -9.20 -2.61 18.67
N ALA A 503 -7.91 -2.64 18.30
CA ALA A 503 -6.83 -2.35 19.22
C ALA A 503 -6.68 -0.83 19.42
N SER A 504 -6.56 -0.41 20.68
CA SER A 504 -6.26 0.99 20.98
C SER A 504 -4.77 1.27 20.85
N HIS A 505 -4.40 2.49 20.45
CA HIS A 505 -3.04 2.93 20.20
C HIS A 505 -2.35 2.19 19.04
N SER A 506 -3.08 1.44 18.21
CA SER A 506 -2.49 0.77 17.05
C SER A 506 -1.98 1.78 16.01
N ILE A 507 -1.05 1.31 15.19
CA ILE A 507 -0.50 2.06 14.05
C ILE A 507 -0.86 1.30 12.78
N ILE A 508 -1.57 1.97 11.87
CA ILE A 508 -1.88 1.51 10.52
C ILE A 508 -0.98 2.31 9.58
N ASP A 509 -0.11 1.64 8.81
CA ASP A 509 0.97 2.31 8.10
C ASP A 509 1.18 1.72 6.71
N ASP A 510 0.89 2.48 5.66
CA ASP A 510 0.85 2.05 4.26
C ASP A 510 -0.08 0.85 4.04
N VAL A 511 -1.36 1.06 4.23
CA VAL A 511 -2.40 0.07 3.96
C VAL A 511 -3.21 0.47 2.74
N TRP A 512 -3.24 -0.40 1.74
CA TRP A 512 -4.12 -0.26 0.59
C TRP A 512 -5.20 -1.34 0.59
N ALA A 513 -6.46 -0.92 0.68
CA ALA A 513 -7.61 -1.78 0.58
C ALA A 513 -8.32 -1.51 -0.76
N TRP A 514 -8.27 -2.48 -1.67
CA TRP A 514 -8.70 -2.31 -3.04
C TRP A 514 -9.78 -3.33 -3.44
N ARG A 515 -10.96 -2.83 -3.78
CA ARG A 515 -11.95 -3.62 -4.49
C ARG A 515 -11.65 -3.49 -5.98
N ALA A 516 -11.13 -4.56 -6.59
CA ALA A 516 -10.53 -4.52 -7.91
C ALA A 516 -11.49 -4.03 -9.00
N ASP A 517 -11.10 -2.98 -9.70
CA ASP A 517 -11.75 -2.42 -10.89
C ASP A 517 -11.23 -3.06 -12.18
N HIS A 518 -10.09 -3.73 -12.13
CA HIS A 518 -9.49 -4.51 -13.21
C HIS A 518 -8.84 -5.79 -12.71
N GLY A 519 -8.43 -6.69 -13.60
CA GLY A 519 -7.81 -7.96 -13.19
C GLY A 519 -7.40 -8.87 -14.35
N ALA A 520 -6.80 -10.00 -13.99
CA ALA A 520 -6.35 -11.03 -14.92
C ALA A 520 -7.50 -11.63 -15.75
N ASN A 521 -8.68 -11.75 -15.16
CA ASN A 521 -9.87 -12.24 -15.84
C ASN A 521 -10.87 -11.12 -16.08
N THR A 522 -10.85 -10.59 -17.30
CA THR A 522 -11.74 -9.52 -17.72
C THR A 522 -13.23 -9.89 -17.70
N SER A 523 -13.58 -11.17 -17.63
CA SER A 523 -14.98 -11.60 -17.47
C SER A 523 -15.48 -11.52 -16.03
N VAL A 524 -14.58 -11.50 -15.05
CA VAL A 524 -14.89 -11.42 -13.63
C VAL A 524 -14.78 -9.99 -13.10
N THR A 525 -13.69 -9.30 -13.42
CA THR A 525 -13.49 -7.89 -13.03
C THR A 525 -14.07 -6.91 -14.03
N GLY A 526 -14.37 -7.40 -15.24
CA GLY A 526 -14.72 -6.59 -16.39
C GLY A 526 -13.48 -6.01 -17.06
N PRO A 527 -13.38 -6.05 -18.41
CA PRO A 527 -12.42 -5.22 -19.08
C PRO A 527 -12.77 -3.77 -18.77
N GLN A 528 -11.79 -2.90 -18.78
CA GLN A 528 -12.06 -1.46 -18.83
C GLN A 528 -13.17 -1.19 -19.84
N GLY A 529 -14.27 -0.57 -19.39
CA GLY A 529 -15.43 -0.30 -20.23
C GLY A 529 -16.59 -1.29 -20.16
N GLN A 530 -16.53 -2.36 -19.34
CA GLN A 530 -17.71 -3.17 -19.03
C GLN A 530 -18.49 -2.61 -17.86
N VAL A 531 -19.67 -2.10 -18.15
CA VAL A 531 -20.57 -1.50 -17.15
C VAL A 531 -20.99 -2.50 -16.08
N GLY A 532 -20.71 -2.19 -14.81
CA GLY A 532 -21.18 -2.93 -13.64
C GLY A 532 -20.67 -4.36 -13.49
N ALA A 533 -19.63 -4.75 -14.23
CA ALA A 533 -19.16 -6.12 -14.18
C ALA A 533 -18.59 -6.47 -12.80
N SER A 534 -17.73 -5.64 -12.23
CA SER A 534 -17.15 -5.88 -10.90
C SER A 534 -18.16 -5.73 -9.76
N TRP A 535 -19.24 -4.98 -9.94
CA TRP A 535 -20.27 -4.76 -8.90
C TRP A 535 -20.87 -6.06 -8.34
N THR A 536 -21.01 -7.07 -9.15
CA THR A 536 -21.59 -8.36 -8.76
C THR A 536 -20.56 -9.45 -8.48
N TYR A 537 -19.36 -9.30 -9.01
CA TYR A 537 -18.30 -10.30 -8.88
C TYR A 537 -17.37 -10.01 -7.70
N ASN A 538 -16.93 -8.77 -7.54
CA ASN A 538 -16.02 -8.37 -6.48
C ASN A 538 -16.81 -7.62 -5.39
N LYS A 539 -17.53 -8.36 -4.54
CA LYS A 539 -18.41 -7.73 -3.55
C LYS A 539 -17.65 -7.39 -2.28
N ALA A 540 -17.67 -6.12 -1.92
CA ALA A 540 -17.11 -5.66 -0.66
C ALA A 540 -17.87 -4.44 -0.14
N ASP A 541 -18.24 -4.48 1.14
CA ASP A 541 -19.00 -3.38 1.74
C ASP A 541 -18.09 -2.23 2.17
N THR A 542 -17.07 -2.50 2.98
CA THR A 542 -16.23 -1.50 3.67
C THR A 542 -14.78 -1.96 3.69
N GLY A 543 -13.85 -1.07 3.38
CA GLY A 543 -12.43 -1.37 3.40
C GLY A 543 -11.89 -1.48 4.82
N VAL A 544 -12.02 -0.42 5.61
CA VAL A 544 -11.41 -0.33 6.94
C VAL A 544 -12.42 0.13 7.99
N VAL A 545 -12.44 -0.57 9.12
CA VAL A 545 -13.21 -0.18 10.31
C VAL A 545 -12.27 -0.07 11.49
N VAL A 546 -12.16 1.13 12.08
CA VAL A 546 -11.33 1.42 13.25
C VAL A 546 -12.23 1.61 14.47
N ASN A 547 -12.15 0.70 15.42
CA ASN A 547 -12.87 0.76 16.70
C ASN A 547 -11.96 1.14 17.88
N GLY A 548 -10.64 0.94 17.72
CA GLY A 548 -9.65 1.28 18.74
C GLY A 548 -9.57 2.77 19.00
N ASP A 549 -9.31 3.16 20.25
CA ASP A 549 -9.03 4.54 20.62
C ASP A 549 -7.55 4.88 20.38
N ASP A 550 -7.27 6.16 20.11
CA ASP A 550 -5.91 6.71 19.91
C ASP A 550 -5.11 6.01 18.79
N VAL A 551 -5.79 5.50 17.78
CA VAL A 551 -5.17 4.88 16.58
C VAL A 551 -4.56 5.96 15.70
N THR A 552 -3.36 5.70 15.18
CA THR A 552 -2.71 6.55 14.17
C THR A 552 -2.60 5.80 12.86
N ALA A 553 -3.12 6.39 11.77
CA ALA A 553 -3.00 5.86 10.42
C ALA A 553 -2.15 6.79 9.53
N TYR A 554 -1.23 6.20 8.77
CA TYR A 554 -0.42 6.85 7.74
C TYR A 554 -0.62 6.16 6.40
N GLY A 555 -0.73 6.91 5.32
CA GLY A 555 -0.73 6.35 3.99
C GLY A 555 -1.91 5.38 3.75
N LEU A 556 -3.09 5.71 4.26
CA LEU A 556 -4.27 4.87 4.11
C LEU A 556 -4.92 5.12 2.75
N ALA A 557 -4.89 4.11 1.86
CA ALA A 557 -5.59 4.11 0.59
C ALA A 557 -6.74 3.10 0.63
N VAL A 558 -7.97 3.52 0.29
CA VAL A 558 -9.14 2.63 0.30
C VAL A 558 -10.02 2.93 -0.90
N GLU A 559 -10.26 1.94 -1.77
CA GLU A 559 -10.78 2.22 -3.10
C GLU A 559 -11.91 1.28 -3.51
N HIS A 560 -12.94 1.86 -4.11
CA HIS A 560 -14.04 1.22 -4.85
C HIS A 560 -14.99 0.36 -4.04
N TYR A 561 -15.00 0.42 -2.72
CA TYR A 561 -15.93 -0.35 -1.90
C TYR A 561 -17.38 0.10 -2.13
N GLN A 562 -18.31 -0.83 -1.97
CA GLN A 562 -19.71 -0.61 -2.35
C GLN A 562 -20.49 0.25 -1.33
N LYS A 563 -19.94 0.46 -0.12
CA LYS A 563 -20.48 1.32 0.93
C LYS A 563 -19.41 2.31 1.42
N THR A 564 -19.57 2.82 2.64
CA THR A 564 -18.56 3.68 3.26
C THR A 564 -17.22 2.96 3.35
N GLU A 565 -16.18 3.56 2.79
CA GLU A 565 -14.92 2.87 2.61
C GLU A 565 -14.10 2.81 3.90
N VAL A 566 -14.11 3.89 4.69
CA VAL A 566 -13.53 3.91 6.04
C VAL A 566 -14.57 4.34 7.07
N ILE A 567 -14.74 3.54 8.13
CA ILE A 567 -15.58 3.88 9.28
C ILE A 567 -14.71 4.00 10.52
N TRP A 568 -14.65 5.20 11.10
CA TRP A 568 -13.86 5.48 12.29
C TRP A 568 -14.73 5.65 13.52
N ASN A 569 -14.67 4.71 14.44
CA ASN A 569 -15.45 4.67 15.68
C ASN A 569 -14.65 5.06 16.93
N GLY A 570 -13.32 4.94 16.88
CA GLY A 570 -12.40 5.19 17.99
C GLY A 570 -12.29 6.67 18.37
N GLN A 571 -12.01 6.94 19.63
CA GLN A 571 -11.72 8.29 20.14
C GLN A 571 -10.24 8.63 19.96
N GLY A 572 -9.90 9.90 19.83
CA GLY A 572 -8.50 10.35 19.81
C GLY A 572 -7.70 9.97 18.56
N GLY A 573 -8.35 9.39 17.56
CA GLY A 573 -7.68 8.90 16.37
C GLY A 573 -7.08 10.01 15.51
N THR A 574 -6.06 9.64 14.74
CA THR A 574 -5.42 10.52 13.77
C THR A 574 -5.19 9.77 12.46
N ASN A 575 -5.65 10.35 11.35
CA ASN A 575 -5.35 9.87 10.00
C ASN A 575 -4.50 10.90 9.26
N ILE A 576 -3.35 10.48 8.73
CA ILE A 576 -2.36 11.32 8.05
C ILE A 576 -2.16 10.74 6.65
N PHE A 577 -2.59 11.46 5.66
CA PHE A 577 -2.77 11.04 4.28
C PHE A 577 -3.86 9.97 4.12
N PHE A 578 -4.93 10.35 3.46
CA PHE A 578 -5.98 9.44 2.99
C PHE A 578 -6.13 9.61 1.48
N GLN A 579 -6.16 8.49 0.77
CA GLN A 579 -6.47 8.44 -0.64
C GLN A 579 -7.66 7.52 -0.85
N ASN A 580 -8.57 7.92 -1.70
CA ASN A 580 -9.76 7.18 -2.01
C ASN A 580 -10.16 7.38 -3.46
N GLU A 581 -10.66 6.32 -4.06
CA GLU A 581 -11.43 6.39 -5.29
C GLU A 581 -12.79 5.76 -5.05
N LEU A 582 -13.87 6.55 -5.23
CA LEU A 582 -15.23 6.04 -5.12
C LEU A 582 -15.50 4.94 -6.16
N PRO A 583 -16.43 4.01 -5.93
CA PRO A 583 -16.66 2.90 -6.85
C PRO A 583 -17.01 3.39 -8.26
N TYR A 584 -16.33 2.84 -9.27
CA TYR A 584 -16.47 3.25 -10.68
C TYR A 584 -17.75 2.74 -11.34
N ASP A 585 -18.38 1.71 -10.78
CA ASP A 585 -19.35 0.85 -11.46
C ASP A 585 -20.72 0.65 -10.78
N PRO A 586 -21.22 1.56 -9.91
CA PRO A 586 -22.56 1.39 -9.38
C PRO A 586 -23.59 1.30 -10.52
N PRO A 587 -24.46 0.28 -10.55
CA PRO A 587 -25.38 0.08 -11.68
C PRO A 587 -26.51 1.10 -11.72
N SER A 588 -26.81 1.76 -10.61
CA SER A 588 -27.79 2.84 -10.52
C SER A 588 -27.61 3.60 -9.20
N GLN A 589 -28.14 4.82 -9.14
CA GLN A 589 -28.19 5.59 -7.90
C GLN A 589 -28.91 4.83 -6.77
N ALA A 590 -30.01 4.15 -7.11
CA ALA A 590 -30.78 3.40 -6.12
C ALA A 590 -30.00 2.22 -5.52
N ALA A 591 -29.07 1.62 -6.27
CA ALA A 591 -28.21 0.57 -5.78
C ALA A 591 -27.06 1.09 -4.91
N TRP A 592 -26.79 2.40 -4.97
CA TRP A 592 -25.69 3.06 -4.28
C TRP A 592 -26.15 4.28 -3.50
N ASN A 593 -27.11 4.09 -2.62
CA ASN A 593 -27.61 5.10 -1.67
C ASN A 593 -27.43 4.62 -0.25
N LYS A 594 -26.82 5.44 0.61
CA LYS A 594 -26.72 5.16 2.04
C LYS A 594 -28.08 5.21 2.74
N SER A 595 -28.97 6.10 2.28
CA SER A 595 -30.33 6.21 2.78
C SER A 595 -31.26 6.88 1.74
N ALA A 596 -32.54 7.03 2.07
CA ALA A 596 -33.48 7.75 1.23
C ALA A 596 -33.16 9.26 1.06
N THR A 597 -32.35 9.81 1.94
CA THR A 597 -31.97 11.24 1.95
C THR A 597 -30.48 11.48 1.76
N GLN A 598 -29.67 10.43 1.68
CA GLN A 598 -28.23 10.51 1.43
C GLN A 598 -27.87 9.67 0.20
N LEU A 599 -27.52 10.36 -0.86
CA LEU A 599 -27.05 9.75 -2.10
C LEU A 599 -25.58 9.31 -1.92
N GLY A 600 -25.21 8.19 -2.50
CA GLY A 600 -23.89 7.62 -2.37
C GLY A 600 -23.54 7.18 -0.95
N TYR A 601 -22.28 6.90 -0.74
CA TYR A 601 -21.68 6.58 0.56
C TYR A 601 -20.41 7.41 0.72
N PRO A 602 -20.21 8.08 1.86
CA PRO A 602 -18.98 8.85 2.07
C PRO A 602 -17.76 7.93 2.00
N ALA A 603 -16.68 8.44 1.44
CA ALA A 603 -15.38 7.77 1.42
C ALA A 603 -14.88 7.52 2.86
N PHE A 604 -15.07 8.49 3.74
CA PHE A 604 -14.62 8.40 5.13
C PHE A 604 -15.72 8.91 6.09
N GLU A 605 -16.07 8.09 7.07
CA GLU A 605 -17.06 8.43 8.08
C GLU A 605 -16.46 8.38 9.48
N VAL A 606 -16.44 9.51 10.16
CA VAL A 606 -16.23 9.57 11.62
C VAL A 606 -17.58 9.42 12.31
N SER A 607 -17.71 8.36 13.10
CA SER A 607 -18.99 8.00 13.72
C SER A 607 -19.54 9.09 14.65
N PRO A 608 -20.88 9.21 14.76
CA PRO A 608 -21.53 10.28 15.53
C PRO A 608 -21.12 10.35 17.02
N ASN A 609 -20.62 9.25 17.59
CA ASN A 609 -20.22 9.19 19.00
C ASN A 609 -18.78 9.67 19.24
N VAL A 610 -17.97 9.80 18.20
CA VAL A 610 -16.58 10.25 18.29
C VAL A 610 -16.56 11.71 18.70
N LYS A 611 -15.72 12.05 19.65
CA LYS A 611 -15.55 13.39 20.22
C LYS A 611 -14.22 14.03 19.85
N SER A 612 -13.24 13.21 19.48
CA SER A 612 -11.90 13.64 19.12
C SER A 612 -11.38 12.78 17.97
N PHE A 613 -10.98 13.45 16.89
CA PHE A 613 -10.38 12.87 15.70
C PHE A 613 -9.65 13.98 14.93
N ASN A 614 -8.52 13.64 14.29
CA ASN A 614 -7.82 14.53 13.39
C ASN A 614 -7.58 13.83 12.04
N GLY A 615 -8.04 14.43 10.96
CA GLY A 615 -7.72 14.05 9.58
C GLY A 615 -6.80 15.08 8.94
N TYR A 616 -5.74 14.66 8.29
CA TYR A 616 -4.76 15.52 7.62
C TYR A 616 -4.50 15.03 6.21
N GLY A 617 -4.58 15.93 5.21
CA GLY A 617 -4.25 15.63 3.83
C GLY A 617 -5.12 14.52 3.26
N MET A 618 -6.43 14.74 3.25
CA MET A 618 -7.40 13.73 2.83
C MET A 618 -7.93 14.06 1.44
N ALA A 619 -7.73 13.16 0.47
CA ALA A 619 -8.24 13.32 -0.89
C ALA A 619 -9.12 12.15 -1.32
N SER A 620 -10.28 12.48 -1.88
CA SER A 620 -11.21 11.54 -2.49
C SER A 620 -11.36 11.87 -3.97
N TYR A 621 -11.49 10.81 -4.79
CA TYR A 621 -11.57 10.94 -6.24
C TYR A 621 -12.84 10.30 -6.78
N VAL A 622 -13.53 11.04 -7.65
CA VAL A 622 -14.78 10.60 -8.27
C VAL A 622 -14.53 10.26 -9.73
N VAL A 623 -14.69 8.98 -10.09
CA VAL A 623 -14.50 8.49 -11.47
C VAL A 623 -15.61 7.47 -11.79
N PHE A 624 -16.76 7.92 -12.29
CA PHE A 624 -17.88 7.03 -12.65
C PHE A 624 -17.78 6.56 -14.10
N ILE A 625 -16.75 5.76 -14.44
CA ILE A 625 -16.47 5.37 -15.83
C ILE A 625 -17.07 4.04 -16.26
N TYR A 626 -17.43 3.15 -15.33
CA TYR A 626 -17.99 1.83 -15.66
C TYR A 626 -19.49 1.73 -15.35
N THR A 627 -20.20 2.83 -15.49
CA THR A 627 -21.65 2.90 -15.27
C THR A 627 -22.31 3.71 -16.39
N ASN A 628 -23.57 3.37 -16.70
CA ASN A 628 -24.44 4.19 -17.56
C ASN A 628 -25.38 5.10 -16.75
N ALA A 629 -25.29 5.05 -15.41
CA ALA A 629 -26.12 5.85 -14.53
C ALA A 629 -25.51 7.23 -14.26
N THR A 630 -26.36 8.23 -14.11
CA THR A 630 -25.96 9.50 -13.48
C THR A 630 -25.90 9.27 -11.98
N LEU A 631 -24.71 9.33 -11.40
CA LEU A 631 -24.45 9.06 -9.99
C LEU A 631 -24.06 10.35 -9.27
N GLN A 632 -24.59 10.49 -8.07
CA GLN A 632 -24.25 11.57 -7.15
C GLN A 632 -23.88 10.98 -5.79
N ASP A 633 -22.88 11.58 -5.16
CA ASP A 633 -22.59 11.40 -3.75
C ASP A 633 -22.90 12.71 -2.99
N SER A 634 -23.47 12.59 -1.84
CA SER A 634 -23.82 13.73 -1.01
C SER A 634 -22.58 14.41 -0.43
N MET A 635 -21.55 13.63 -0.07
CA MET A 635 -20.31 14.13 0.54
C MET A 635 -19.20 13.09 0.54
N ALA A 636 -17.96 13.51 0.39
CA ALA A 636 -16.78 12.63 0.52
C ALA A 636 -16.53 12.25 2.00
N TYR A 637 -16.68 13.21 2.89
CA TYR A 637 -16.43 13.01 4.33
C TYR A 637 -17.68 13.29 5.15
N GLN A 638 -17.96 12.39 6.08
CA GLN A 638 -19.03 12.54 7.06
C GLN A 638 -18.46 12.58 8.47
N ALA A 639 -18.74 13.64 9.24
CA ALA A 639 -18.18 13.82 10.57
C ALA A 639 -19.17 14.42 11.56
N PRO A 640 -19.11 14.07 12.85
CA PRO A 640 -19.97 14.69 13.85
C PRO A 640 -19.54 16.13 14.11
N ASN A 641 -20.52 17.03 14.21
CA ASN A 641 -20.30 18.41 14.56
C ASN A 641 -19.84 18.55 16.03
N LYS A 642 -18.55 18.40 16.28
CA LYS A 642 -17.91 18.44 17.60
C LYS A 642 -16.57 19.16 17.57
N PRO A 643 -16.22 19.96 18.61
CA PRO A 643 -15.00 20.77 18.61
C PRO A 643 -13.69 19.98 18.48
N GLY A 644 -13.67 18.72 18.92
CA GLY A 644 -12.51 17.85 18.88
C GLY A 644 -12.39 17.01 17.60
N VAL A 645 -13.37 17.07 16.69
CA VAL A 645 -13.31 16.40 15.40
C VAL A 645 -12.89 17.42 14.35
N LYS A 646 -11.73 17.21 13.76
CA LYS A 646 -11.06 18.17 12.90
C LYS A 646 -10.55 17.53 11.63
N PHE A 647 -10.60 18.27 10.53
CA PHE A 647 -9.94 17.97 9.28
C PHE A 647 -9.08 19.16 8.87
N THR A 648 -7.90 18.90 8.40
CA THR A 648 -6.98 19.87 7.80
C THR A 648 -6.66 19.37 6.41
N ASP A 649 -6.89 20.22 5.42
CA ASP A 649 -6.70 19.90 4.01
C ASP A 649 -7.47 18.63 3.59
N ALA A 650 -8.79 18.78 3.44
CA ALA A 650 -9.67 17.73 2.94
C ALA A 650 -10.26 18.14 1.59
N GLY A 651 -10.06 17.34 0.58
CA GLY A 651 -10.50 17.66 -0.77
C GLY A 651 -11.17 16.51 -1.52
N ASP A 652 -11.80 16.88 -2.63
CA ASP A 652 -12.36 15.95 -3.61
C ASP A 652 -12.10 16.45 -5.03
N LEU A 653 -11.94 15.51 -5.95
CA LEU A 653 -11.67 15.80 -7.33
C LEU A 653 -12.48 14.89 -8.26
N PHE A 654 -13.22 15.50 -9.18
CA PHE A 654 -13.86 14.76 -10.26
C PHE A 654 -12.86 14.57 -11.40
N ILE A 655 -12.43 13.33 -11.64
CA ILE A 655 -11.55 13.02 -12.75
C ILE A 655 -12.37 12.96 -14.03
N SER A 656 -12.03 13.81 -15.00
CA SER A 656 -12.65 13.79 -16.31
C SER A 656 -12.35 12.46 -17.00
N SER A 657 -13.39 11.73 -17.35
CA SER A 657 -13.28 10.48 -18.09
C SER A 657 -13.08 10.72 -19.60
N THR A 658 -12.23 11.63 -20.04
CA THR A 658 -11.73 11.58 -21.39
C THR A 658 -10.82 10.37 -21.50
N CYS A 659 -11.43 9.22 -21.63
CA CYS A 659 -10.74 7.97 -21.88
C CYS A 659 -9.96 8.08 -23.18
N SER A 660 -8.66 8.13 -23.07
CA SER A 660 -7.76 8.05 -24.22
C SER A 660 -7.29 6.63 -24.50
N VAL A 661 -7.65 5.67 -23.66
CA VAL A 661 -7.25 4.28 -23.81
C VAL A 661 -8.05 3.63 -24.93
N ASN A 662 -7.42 3.47 -26.08
CA ASN A 662 -7.91 2.72 -27.25
C ASN A 662 -9.23 3.17 -27.90
N GLY A 663 -9.74 4.36 -27.64
CA GLY A 663 -10.90 4.91 -28.31
C GLY A 663 -12.24 4.18 -28.08
N ASN A 664 -12.27 3.20 -27.16
CA ASN A 664 -13.40 2.33 -26.86
C ASN A 664 -14.00 2.55 -25.49
N CYS A 665 -13.76 3.68 -24.86
CA CYS A 665 -14.53 3.99 -23.67
C CYS A 665 -15.98 4.26 -24.05
N PRO A 666 -16.95 3.58 -23.42
CA PRO A 666 -18.32 4.03 -23.50
C PRO A 666 -18.33 5.49 -23.05
N THR A 667 -18.96 6.36 -23.81
CA THR A 667 -19.15 7.76 -23.38
C THR A 667 -19.82 7.71 -22.03
N PRO A 668 -19.12 8.05 -20.92
CA PRO A 668 -19.75 8.03 -19.63
C PRO A 668 -20.89 9.04 -19.65
N SER A 669 -22.00 8.71 -19.06
CA SER A 669 -23.00 9.73 -18.73
C SER A 669 -22.41 10.54 -17.58
N GLN A 670 -21.57 11.51 -17.91
CA GLN A 670 -20.83 12.33 -16.94
C GLN A 670 -21.68 13.42 -16.31
N SER A 671 -22.93 13.16 -16.09
CA SER A 671 -23.77 14.02 -15.28
C SER A 671 -23.88 13.41 -13.91
N GLY A 672 -23.15 13.97 -12.96
CA GLY A 672 -23.10 13.47 -11.57
C GLY A 672 -21.89 14.04 -10.87
N GLY A 673 -21.47 13.41 -9.78
CA GLY A 673 -20.31 13.80 -9.00
C GLY A 673 -20.64 13.98 -7.53
N LEU A 674 -19.72 14.58 -6.80
CA LEU A 674 -19.83 14.91 -5.40
C LEU A 674 -20.55 16.24 -5.20
N GLN A 675 -21.47 16.30 -4.23
CA GLN A 675 -22.21 17.53 -3.94
C GLN A 675 -21.45 18.45 -2.98
N THR A 676 -20.76 17.89 -1.98
CA THR A 676 -19.99 18.66 -1.00
C THR A 676 -18.80 17.85 -0.50
N VAL A 677 -17.73 18.51 -0.09
CA VAL A 677 -16.54 17.83 0.46
C VAL A 677 -16.87 17.19 1.81
N ILE A 678 -17.37 17.97 2.78
CA ILE A 678 -17.67 17.48 4.13
C ILE A 678 -18.97 18.08 4.67
N ASP A 679 -19.96 17.24 5.03
CA ASP A 679 -21.19 17.61 5.74
C ASP A 679 -21.91 18.88 5.20
N GLY A 680 -21.97 19.04 3.89
CA GLY A 680 -22.64 20.16 3.23
C GLY A 680 -21.76 21.40 2.96
N VAL A 681 -20.45 21.30 3.16
CA VAL A 681 -19.48 22.39 2.89
C VAL A 681 -18.39 21.96 1.93
N GLY A 682 -17.64 22.89 1.33
CA GLY A 682 -16.48 22.66 0.50
C GLY A 682 -16.77 22.58 -1.00
N GLY A 683 -17.93 22.93 -1.49
CA GLY A 683 -18.21 22.95 -2.92
C GLY A 683 -18.49 21.58 -3.53
N SER A 684 -18.66 21.52 -4.84
CA SER A 684 -19.02 20.30 -5.58
C SER A 684 -17.94 19.94 -6.61
N ALA A 685 -17.56 18.67 -6.65
CA ALA A 685 -16.69 18.09 -7.67
C ALA A 685 -17.55 17.38 -8.73
N THR A 686 -17.62 17.93 -9.92
CA THR A 686 -18.49 17.44 -10.99
C THR A 686 -17.84 17.60 -12.36
N ASN A 687 -18.49 17.07 -13.39
CA ASN A 687 -18.06 17.29 -14.77
C ASN A 687 -18.08 18.77 -15.22
N ALA A 688 -18.61 19.68 -14.41
CA ALA A 688 -18.55 21.12 -14.72
C ALA A 688 -17.18 21.72 -14.33
N ASN A 689 -16.46 21.08 -13.44
CA ASN A 689 -15.11 21.47 -12.98
C ASN A 689 -14.17 20.24 -12.93
N PRO A 690 -14.01 19.51 -14.04
CA PRO A 690 -13.19 18.29 -14.05
C PRO A 690 -11.74 18.66 -13.75
N THR A 691 -11.02 17.73 -13.09
CA THR A 691 -9.61 17.86 -12.70
C THR A 691 -9.30 19.08 -11.80
N THR A 692 -10.34 19.71 -11.25
CA THR A 692 -10.18 20.80 -10.27
C THR A 692 -10.52 20.27 -8.89
N MET A 693 -9.54 20.33 -7.98
CA MET A 693 -9.76 20.00 -6.58
C MET A 693 -10.73 20.99 -5.97
N VAL A 694 -11.75 20.50 -5.28
CA VAL A 694 -12.57 21.29 -4.36
C VAL A 694 -12.24 20.87 -2.95
N ASP A 695 -12.00 21.80 -2.05
CA ASP A 695 -11.38 21.52 -0.78
C ASP A 695 -11.88 22.40 0.37
N VAL A 696 -11.46 21.99 1.55
CA VAL A 696 -11.68 22.67 2.83
C VAL A 696 -10.34 22.69 3.54
N ASP A 697 -9.74 23.87 3.71
CA ASP A 697 -8.47 24.04 4.43
C ASP A 697 -8.56 23.55 5.88
N SER A 698 -9.68 23.84 6.51
CA SER A 698 -9.94 23.34 7.86
C SER A 698 -11.43 23.18 8.13
N TYR A 699 -11.75 22.12 8.88
CA TYR A 699 -13.11 21.87 9.38
C TYR A 699 -13.02 21.51 10.85
N ALA A 700 -13.82 22.17 11.67
CA ALA A 700 -13.99 21.83 13.08
C ALA A 700 -15.36 22.33 13.58
N ASN A 701 -16.06 21.52 14.36
CA ASN A 701 -17.32 21.89 14.99
C ASN A 701 -18.40 22.39 13.99
N GLY A 702 -18.45 21.78 12.79
CA GLY A 702 -19.38 22.20 11.74
C GLY A 702 -19.04 23.54 11.08
N VAL A 703 -17.87 24.09 11.35
CA VAL A 703 -17.34 25.31 10.74
C VAL A 703 -16.18 24.96 9.84
N SER A 704 -16.21 25.42 8.61
CA SER A 704 -15.13 25.26 7.63
C SER A 704 -14.48 26.61 7.32
N VAL A 705 -13.19 26.57 7.05
CA VAL A 705 -12.45 27.61 6.33
C VAL A 705 -12.22 27.07 4.93
N LEU A 706 -12.68 27.80 3.92
CA LEU A 706 -12.41 27.50 2.51
C LEU A 706 -11.16 28.25 2.08
N PRO A 707 -10.43 27.76 1.08
CA PRO A 707 -9.22 28.42 0.57
C PRO A 707 -9.47 29.81 -0.01
#